data_bc45ae7f74918e989766ff9d120c975f
#
_entry.id   bc45ae7f74918e989766ff9d120c975f
#
_cell.length_a   1.000
_cell.length_b   1.000
_cell.length_c   1.000
_cell.angle_alpha   90.00
_cell.angle_beta   90.00
_cell.angle_gamma   90.00
#
_symmetry.space_group_name_H-M   'P 1'
#
loop_
_entity.id
_entity.type
_entity.pdbx_description
1 polymer ?
#
loop_
_entity_poly.entity_id
_entity_poly.type
_entity_poly.pdbx_seq_one_letter_code
_entity_poly.pdbx_strand_id
1 'polypeptide(L)'
;MSTVAGSLHQRKARAVQFFRHLLTGLLAWVALAATATGRLHAAEPLRLDLTVREAPGRTGDFKMGTTRSPDGHELTVDGCSLLRDGRRWLPVMGEFHYARYPEQEWRDELLKMKAGGIDLVATYVFWIFHEEIEGRFDWSGPRDLRKFVQTCGEVGLPVVVRLGPWCHGEVRNGGLPDWLLQKGCKLRSDDPAYLEKVRILYGEIAGQLKGRLWKDGGPVIGVQLENEYRGPAEHLLTLKRIAREAGLDVPLYTRTGWPELSTPMPFGEILPLFGAYAEGFWDRELTPMPGTYWQAFCFEPGRTDTAIATDQLDMRKTEDDSDAGRYPYLTCELGGGMMNSYHRRIRLKPEDIASVAITKVGSGSNLPGYYMYHGGENPEGRLSTLQEQQATPLTNWNDLPVKSYDFQAPLGEFGQMREHYHLLRRLHLFLHDYGPLLATMPARLPSARPEGKSDTSTLRWSVRSDGHAGFLFVNNYQRLQPMPAKEGVQFELQLNGGILRLPEQPCTVPADSSFFWPFNLDLSGVKLVYATAQPICRLEAQGTSYAVFAKTAGVSAEFVFDAAGLMVESANGRLTIANGHIHVQRVEAGTGTAIRLRDAGGRQVSIVLLGEEDSLACWKGIWHGHEHLFLTAAELIIDNGTLRLKSVAPAEVSVAMLPAPDSVKIAGMEAVSKADGVFRRFNVSPDPVGQVHIKLESVQPAGPARTIPIGRAKVAEAPGDADFAQAAVWRVKLPENLDPNRELLLRVHYIGDAARVYLGGRLLTDDFYNGNSFDIGLKRYAPGIYRQELLVKILPLQQDAPIYLATGAWPDFVGDKCVGVLSGIDVLEMQSVELK
;
A
#
# COMPACT_ATOMS: atom_id res chain seq x y z
N MET A 1 -91.72 -20.96 -17.53
CA MET A 1 -90.79 -20.69 -18.55
C MET A 1 -90.59 -19.20 -18.80
N SER A 2 -90.03 -18.46 -17.81
CA SER A 2 -89.73 -17.04 -18.05
C SER A 2 -88.61 -16.45 -17.11
N THR A 3 -87.65 -17.26 -16.69
CA THR A 3 -86.58 -16.78 -15.81
C THR A 3 -85.19 -17.14 -16.24
N VAL A 4 -84.94 -17.70 -17.43
CA VAL A 4 -83.65 -18.10 -17.97
C VAL A 4 -83.11 -17.17 -19.06
N ALA A 5 -84.00 -16.31 -19.67
CA ALA A 5 -83.56 -15.44 -20.80
C ALA A 5 -82.90 -14.11 -20.31
N GLY A 6 -83.07 -13.70 -19.05
CA GLY A 6 -82.52 -12.43 -18.54
C GLY A 6 -81.01 -12.55 -18.15
N SER A 7 -80.50 -13.72 -17.82
CA SER A 7 -79.08 -13.91 -17.31
C SER A 7 -78.04 -13.98 -18.40
N LEU A 8 -78.41 -14.40 -19.64
CA LEU A 8 -77.47 -14.47 -20.76
C LEU A 8 -77.15 -13.09 -21.37
N HIS A 9 -78.13 -12.15 -21.36
CA HIS A 9 -77.91 -10.81 -21.93
C HIS A 9 -77.01 -9.94 -21.03
N GLN A 10 -77.15 -10.05 -19.71
CA GLN A 10 -76.26 -9.35 -18.76
C GLN A 10 -74.86 -9.91 -18.74
N ARG A 11 -74.64 -11.19 -18.96
CA ARG A 11 -73.27 -11.78 -19.07
C ARG A 11 -72.53 -11.36 -20.34
N LYS A 12 -73.23 -11.24 -21.47
CA LYS A 12 -72.67 -10.75 -22.75
C LYS A 12 -72.30 -9.25 -22.66
N ALA A 13 -73.14 -8.43 -22.05
CA ALA A 13 -72.85 -7.00 -21.84
C ALA A 13 -71.62 -6.76 -20.96
N ARG A 14 -71.50 -7.53 -19.87
CA ARG A 14 -70.30 -7.48 -18.99
C ARG A 14 -69.01 -8.00 -19.64
N ALA A 15 -69.07 -9.03 -20.47
CA ALA A 15 -67.93 -9.56 -21.23
C ALA A 15 -67.43 -8.57 -22.27
N VAL A 16 -68.34 -7.87 -22.99
CA VAL A 16 -67.95 -6.84 -23.96
C VAL A 16 -67.34 -5.60 -23.29
N GLN A 17 -67.86 -5.23 -22.09
CA GLN A 17 -67.34 -4.10 -21.33
C GLN A 17 -65.96 -4.44 -20.69
N PHE A 18 -65.73 -5.68 -20.25
CA PHE A 18 -64.47 -6.17 -19.76
C PHE A 18 -63.38 -6.24 -20.90
N PHE A 19 -63.75 -6.73 -22.10
CA PHE A 19 -62.85 -6.71 -23.26
C PHE A 19 -62.54 -5.29 -23.76
N ARG A 20 -63.45 -4.35 -23.70
CA ARG A 20 -63.19 -2.92 -24.03
C ARG A 20 -62.23 -2.30 -23.04
N HIS A 21 -62.30 -2.57 -21.73
CA HIS A 21 -61.39 -2.06 -20.74
C HIS A 21 -60.02 -2.75 -20.80
N LEU A 22 -59.94 -4.07 -21.21
CA LEU A 22 -58.69 -4.73 -21.46
C LEU A 22 -57.99 -4.17 -22.72
N LEU A 23 -58.74 -3.87 -23.80
CA LEU A 23 -58.17 -3.31 -25.00
C LEU A 23 -57.69 -1.87 -24.82
N THR A 24 -58.48 -1.04 -24.06
CA THR A 24 -58.03 0.31 -23.72
C THR A 24 -56.87 0.31 -22.72
N GLY A 25 -56.81 -0.62 -21.77
CA GLY A 25 -55.65 -0.84 -20.92
C GLY A 25 -54.41 -1.28 -21.68
N LEU A 26 -54.54 -2.20 -22.64
CA LEU A 26 -53.43 -2.66 -23.46
C LEU A 26 -52.94 -1.55 -24.43
N LEU A 27 -53.83 -0.75 -25.02
CA LEU A 27 -53.48 0.38 -25.87
C LEU A 27 -52.84 1.53 -25.07
N ALA A 28 -53.25 1.76 -23.83
CA ALA A 28 -52.63 2.70 -22.92
C ALA A 28 -51.26 2.21 -22.45
N TRP A 29 -51.08 0.91 -22.23
CA TRP A 29 -49.79 0.30 -21.93
C TRP A 29 -48.82 0.30 -23.13
N VAL A 30 -49.26 0.04 -24.32
CA VAL A 30 -48.49 0.15 -25.56
C VAL A 30 -48.15 1.59 -25.89
N ALA A 31 -49.03 2.56 -25.63
CA ALA A 31 -48.76 3.98 -25.76
C ALA A 31 -47.80 4.50 -24.69
N LEU A 32 -47.89 4.01 -23.43
CA LEU A 32 -46.87 4.28 -22.38
C LEU A 32 -45.56 3.60 -22.67
N ALA A 33 -45.51 2.36 -23.20
CA ALA A 33 -44.31 1.70 -23.61
C ALA A 33 -43.67 2.33 -24.86
N ALA A 34 -44.45 2.91 -25.76
CA ALA A 34 -43.98 3.63 -26.95
C ALA A 34 -43.46 5.05 -26.64
N THR A 35 -43.91 5.65 -25.51
CA THR A 35 -43.38 6.94 -25.04
C THR A 35 -42.21 6.75 -24.06
N ALA A 36 -41.97 5.52 -23.55
CA ALA A 36 -40.82 5.10 -22.79
C ALA A 36 -39.64 4.67 -23.65
N THR A 37 -39.64 4.85 -24.94
CA THR A 37 -38.41 5.03 -25.72
C THR A 37 -37.90 6.45 -25.37
N GLY A 38 -37.53 6.60 -24.07
CA GLY A 38 -36.66 7.67 -23.68
C GLY A 38 -35.47 7.64 -24.64
N ARG A 39 -35.28 8.66 -25.42
CA ARG A 39 -34.01 8.97 -25.96
C ARG A 39 -33.06 8.79 -24.81
N LEU A 40 -32.21 7.74 -24.85
CA LEU A 40 -30.98 7.68 -24.10
C LEU A 40 -30.31 9.02 -24.40
N HIS A 41 -30.54 10.02 -23.56
CA HIS A 41 -29.70 11.19 -23.57
C HIS A 41 -28.34 10.58 -23.26
N ALA A 42 -27.47 10.51 -24.27
CA ALA A 42 -26.08 10.23 -24.03
C ALA A 42 -25.67 11.18 -22.92
N ALA A 43 -25.23 10.61 -21.78
CA ALA A 43 -24.75 11.44 -20.68
C ALA A 43 -23.72 12.42 -21.23
N GLU A 44 -23.78 13.67 -20.83
CA GLU A 44 -22.78 14.64 -21.29
C GLU A 44 -21.40 14.16 -20.84
N PRO A 45 -20.37 14.26 -21.73
CA PRO A 45 -19.01 13.88 -21.37
C PRO A 45 -18.50 14.68 -20.16
N LEU A 46 -17.74 14.02 -19.32
CA LEU A 46 -17.01 14.65 -18.22
C LEU A 46 -15.85 15.47 -18.79
N ARG A 47 -15.92 16.81 -18.64
CA ARG A 47 -14.99 17.73 -19.29
C ARG A 47 -13.92 18.25 -18.36
N LEU A 48 -12.68 18.37 -18.89
CA LEU A 48 -11.57 18.99 -18.18
C LEU A 48 -10.64 19.72 -19.15
N ASP A 49 -10.31 20.99 -18.82
CA ASP A 49 -9.31 21.77 -19.54
C ASP A 49 -7.91 21.46 -19.00
N LEU A 50 -7.08 20.91 -19.87
CA LEU A 50 -5.70 20.52 -19.59
C LEU A 50 -4.69 21.42 -20.31
N THR A 51 -5.14 22.52 -20.95
CA THR A 51 -4.21 23.43 -21.64
C THR A 51 -3.21 24.02 -20.64
N VAL A 52 -1.93 23.88 -20.96
CA VAL A 52 -0.84 24.41 -20.14
C VAL A 52 -0.30 25.66 -20.80
N ARG A 53 -0.39 26.78 -20.09
CA ARG A 53 0.11 28.08 -20.56
C ARG A 53 1.58 28.32 -20.23
N GLU A 54 2.06 27.68 -19.16
CA GLU A 54 3.45 27.76 -18.71
C GLU A 54 3.91 26.39 -18.20
N ALA A 55 5.16 26.03 -18.50
CA ALA A 55 5.79 24.87 -17.90
C ALA A 55 5.91 25.08 -16.38
N PRO A 56 5.70 24.03 -15.56
CA PRO A 56 5.94 24.13 -14.13
C PRO A 56 7.36 24.66 -13.89
N GLY A 57 7.46 25.86 -13.30
CA GLY A 57 8.74 26.53 -13.09
C GLY A 57 9.64 25.71 -12.18
N ARG A 58 10.92 25.61 -12.51
CA ARG A 58 11.95 25.18 -11.56
C ARG A 58 12.08 26.26 -10.51
N THR A 59 11.37 26.16 -9.41
CA THR A 59 11.33 27.19 -8.39
C THR A 59 12.22 26.85 -7.21
N GLY A 60 13.13 27.74 -6.90
CA GLY A 60 13.72 27.91 -5.58
C GLY A 60 15.06 27.25 -5.33
N ASP A 61 15.88 27.92 -4.50
CA ASP A 61 17.11 27.36 -3.94
C ASP A 61 16.76 26.45 -2.75
N PHE A 62 16.85 25.14 -2.97
CA PHE A 62 16.74 24.16 -1.92
C PHE A 62 18.06 24.08 -1.14
N LYS A 63 18.05 24.40 0.14
CA LYS A 63 19.23 24.44 1.02
C LYS A 63 19.48 23.06 1.64
N MET A 64 19.79 22.10 0.78
CA MET A 64 20.12 20.73 1.17
C MET A 64 21.59 20.57 1.54
N GLY A 65 22.03 19.37 1.87
CA GLY A 65 23.45 19.07 2.09
C GLY A 65 24.17 18.70 0.80
N THR A 66 25.26 17.95 0.93
CA THR A 66 26.08 17.51 -0.19
C THR A 66 25.29 16.56 -1.11
N THR A 67 25.06 16.97 -2.36
CA THR A 67 24.23 16.27 -3.33
C THR A 67 25.02 15.28 -4.19
N ARG A 68 26.35 15.41 -4.24
CA ARG A 68 27.20 14.60 -5.09
C ARG A 68 27.95 13.53 -4.31
N SER A 69 27.93 12.30 -4.82
CA SER A 69 28.69 11.17 -4.29
C SER A 69 30.11 11.14 -4.85
N PRO A 70 31.06 10.39 -4.25
CA PRO A 70 32.44 10.32 -4.73
C PRO A 70 32.62 9.73 -6.13
N ASP A 71 31.70 8.85 -6.56
CA ASP A 71 31.63 8.26 -7.90
C ASP A 71 30.98 9.17 -8.95
N GLY A 72 30.58 10.38 -8.55
CA GLY A 72 30.06 11.44 -9.41
C GLY A 72 28.54 11.45 -9.60
N HIS A 73 27.80 10.53 -9.03
CA HIS A 73 26.33 10.56 -9.04
C HIS A 73 25.79 11.76 -8.26
N GLU A 74 24.72 12.35 -8.74
CA GLU A 74 24.10 13.52 -8.13
C GLU A 74 22.64 13.28 -7.78
N LEU A 75 22.23 13.66 -6.58
CA LEU A 75 20.85 13.62 -6.10
C LEU A 75 20.42 15.02 -5.68
N THR A 76 19.43 15.58 -6.38
CA THR A 76 18.89 16.91 -6.14
C THR A 76 17.36 16.88 -6.08
N VAL A 77 16.77 18.03 -5.77
CA VAL A 77 15.32 18.24 -5.74
C VAL A 77 14.99 19.59 -6.33
N ASP A 78 13.87 19.67 -7.03
CA ASP A 78 13.28 20.95 -7.45
C ASP A 78 11.77 20.99 -7.09
N GLY A 79 11.05 22.01 -7.56
CA GLY A 79 9.62 22.16 -7.26
C GLY A 79 8.71 21.07 -7.85
N CYS A 80 9.23 20.18 -8.70
CA CYS A 80 8.45 19.12 -9.35
C CYS A 80 8.72 17.74 -8.73
N SER A 81 10.00 17.37 -8.56
CA SER A 81 10.37 16.00 -8.14
C SER A 81 11.80 15.93 -7.58
N LEU A 82 12.20 14.75 -7.15
CA LEU A 82 13.61 14.41 -7.04
C LEU A 82 14.23 14.25 -8.44
N LEU A 83 15.55 14.49 -8.50
CA LEU A 83 16.36 14.27 -9.70
C LEU A 83 17.56 13.42 -9.33
N ARG A 84 17.84 12.42 -10.16
CA ARG A 84 19.06 11.61 -10.08
C ARG A 84 19.85 11.81 -11.39
N ASP A 85 21.08 12.29 -11.26
CA ASP A 85 21.94 12.62 -12.40
C ASP A 85 21.25 13.57 -13.41
N GLY A 86 20.52 14.55 -12.89
CA GLY A 86 19.77 15.55 -13.68
C GLY A 86 18.49 15.02 -14.34
N ARG A 87 18.16 13.74 -14.18
CA ARG A 87 16.94 13.12 -14.72
C ARG A 87 15.87 13.03 -13.65
N ARG A 88 14.60 13.24 -14.05
CA ARG A 88 13.45 13.05 -13.17
C ARG A 88 13.46 11.67 -12.55
N TRP A 89 13.27 11.64 -11.23
CA TRP A 89 13.19 10.41 -10.48
C TRP A 89 11.95 10.44 -9.60
N LEU A 90 11.07 9.48 -9.80
CA LEU A 90 9.86 9.28 -9.03
C LEU A 90 10.00 7.93 -8.29
N PRO A 91 10.73 7.92 -7.15
CA PRO A 91 10.94 6.68 -6.41
C PRO A 91 9.73 6.30 -5.58
N VAL A 92 9.65 5.02 -5.25
CA VAL A 92 8.73 4.46 -4.27
C VAL A 92 9.48 4.21 -2.96
N MET A 93 8.96 4.72 -1.86
CA MET A 93 9.57 4.56 -0.54
C MET A 93 8.74 3.62 0.34
N GLY A 94 9.40 2.75 1.10
CA GLY A 94 8.76 1.86 2.06
C GLY A 94 9.39 1.99 3.44
N GLU A 95 8.56 2.16 4.47
CA GLU A 95 9.03 2.17 5.86
C GLU A 95 9.24 0.74 6.34
N PHE A 96 10.45 0.47 6.89
CA PHE A 96 10.86 -0.77 7.53
C PHE A 96 11.68 -0.46 8.77
N HIS A 97 11.16 -0.76 9.94
CA HIS A 97 11.84 -0.51 11.21
C HIS A 97 12.80 -1.65 11.53
N TYR A 98 14.11 -1.43 11.31
CA TYR A 98 15.13 -2.43 11.64
C TYR A 98 15.05 -2.89 13.09
N ALA A 99 14.71 -1.99 14.00
CA ALA A 99 14.56 -2.25 15.43
C ALA A 99 13.44 -3.27 15.76
N ARG A 100 12.50 -3.49 14.83
CA ARG A 100 11.34 -4.39 14.96
C ARG A 100 11.53 -5.71 14.22
N TYR A 101 12.75 -6.00 13.74
CA TYR A 101 12.98 -7.20 12.96
C TYR A 101 14.33 -7.83 13.28
N PRO A 102 14.45 -9.17 13.30
CA PRO A 102 15.72 -9.85 13.56
C PRO A 102 16.78 -9.50 12.52
N GLU A 103 18.01 -9.22 12.96
CA GLU A 103 19.07 -8.76 12.06
C GLU A 103 19.46 -9.77 10.98
N GLN A 104 19.31 -11.07 11.27
CA GLN A 104 19.61 -12.14 10.31
C GLN A 104 18.60 -12.26 9.17
N GLU A 105 17.43 -11.66 9.33
CA GLU A 105 16.36 -11.70 8.33
C GLU A 105 16.30 -10.42 7.47
N TRP A 106 17.02 -9.33 7.84
CA TRP A 106 16.95 -8.04 7.15
C TRP A 106 17.20 -8.14 5.65
N ARG A 107 18.21 -8.91 5.23
CA ARG A 107 18.56 -9.02 3.82
C ARG A 107 17.42 -9.60 2.99
N ASP A 108 16.81 -10.68 3.44
CA ASP A 108 15.72 -11.34 2.72
C ASP A 108 14.50 -10.40 2.63
N GLU A 109 14.18 -9.68 3.70
CA GLU A 109 13.05 -8.77 3.71
C GLU A 109 13.29 -7.53 2.82
N LEU A 110 14.50 -6.99 2.83
CA LEU A 110 14.87 -5.89 1.91
C LEU A 110 14.82 -6.34 0.44
N LEU A 111 15.19 -7.58 0.14
CA LEU A 111 15.03 -8.14 -1.20
C LEU A 111 13.57 -8.31 -1.60
N LYS A 112 12.68 -8.70 -0.68
CA LYS A 112 11.23 -8.72 -0.90
C LYS A 112 10.67 -7.31 -1.16
N MET A 113 11.11 -6.31 -0.39
CA MET A 113 10.73 -4.92 -0.61
C MET A 113 11.15 -4.47 -2.02
N LYS A 114 12.39 -4.74 -2.40
CA LYS A 114 12.91 -4.42 -3.74
C LYS A 114 12.12 -5.12 -4.85
N ALA A 115 11.82 -6.40 -4.69
CA ALA A 115 11.00 -7.16 -5.64
C ALA A 115 9.57 -6.62 -5.74
N GLY A 116 9.04 -6.01 -4.67
CA GLY A 116 7.78 -5.27 -4.63
C GLY A 116 7.84 -3.88 -5.27
N GLY A 117 9.01 -3.48 -5.79
CA GLY A 117 9.20 -2.19 -6.46
C GLY A 117 9.50 -1.03 -5.52
N ILE A 118 9.99 -1.29 -4.31
CA ILE A 118 10.52 -0.25 -3.42
C ILE A 118 11.91 0.18 -3.91
N ASP A 119 12.10 1.49 -4.05
CA ASP A 119 13.36 2.13 -4.43
C ASP A 119 14.13 2.72 -3.26
N LEU A 120 13.42 3.12 -2.20
CA LEU A 120 13.96 3.75 -1.00
C LEU A 120 13.43 3.07 0.26
N VAL A 121 14.28 2.87 1.24
CA VAL A 121 13.87 2.43 2.58
C VAL A 121 13.87 3.60 3.53
N ALA A 122 12.77 3.83 4.25
CA ALA A 122 12.74 4.70 5.40
C ALA A 122 12.77 3.89 6.69
N THR A 123 13.46 4.40 7.72
CA THR A 123 13.50 3.74 9.03
C THR A 123 13.71 4.74 10.16
N TYR A 124 13.01 4.54 11.27
CA TYR A 124 13.23 5.32 12.48
C TYR A 124 14.41 4.81 13.32
N VAL A 125 15.06 5.75 14.02
CA VAL A 125 15.94 5.47 15.14
C VAL A 125 15.17 5.78 16.42
N PHE A 126 14.65 4.78 17.09
CA PHE A 126 13.94 4.95 18.35
C PHE A 126 14.92 5.18 19.50
N TRP A 127 14.98 6.38 20.04
CA TRP A 127 15.93 6.75 21.08
C TRP A 127 15.86 5.80 22.28
N ILE A 128 14.66 5.54 22.82
CA ILE A 128 14.47 4.63 23.95
C ILE A 128 15.04 3.23 23.72
N PHE A 129 15.05 2.75 22.46
CA PHE A 129 15.57 1.42 22.12
C PHE A 129 17.09 1.35 22.20
N HIS A 130 17.75 2.46 21.93
CA HIS A 130 19.22 2.55 21.97
C HIS A 130 19.76 3.03 23.31
N GLU A 131 19.05 3.88 24.03
CA GLU A 131 19.45 4.45 25.31
C GLU A 131 18.30 4.38 26.34
N GLU A 132 17.80 3.16 26.64
CA GLU A 132 16.79 2.97 27.70
C GLU A 132 17.30 3.37 29.08
N ILE A 133 18.62 3.26 29.31
CA ILE A 133 19.34 3.70 30.49
C ILE A 133 20.26 4.86 30.12
N GLU A 134 20.14 6.00 30.80
CA GLU A 134 20.92 7.20 30.49
C GLU A 134 22.43 6.93 30.41
N GLY A 135 23.06 7.40 29.34
CA GLY A 135 24.49 7.24 29.06
C GLY A 135 24.91 5.84 28.63
N ARG A 136 23.97 4.91 28.38
CA ARG A 136 24.24 3.54 27.95
C ARG A 136 23.62 3.25 26.59
N PHE A 137 24.28 3.70 25.55
CA PHE A 137 23.88 3.35 24.19
C PHE A 137 24.22 1.90 23.86
N ASP A 138 23.33 1.26 23.09
CA ASP A 138 23.49 -0.10 22.59
C ASP A 138 23.19 -0.11 21.08
N TRP A 139 24.21 -0.49 20.30
CA TRP A 139 24.17 -0.58 18.84
C TRP A 139 24.48 -2.00 18.35
N SER A 140 24.03 -3.03 19.08
CA SER A 140 24.31 -4.43 18.79
C SER A 140 23.03 -5.20 18.42
N GLY A 141 23.17 -6.28 17.65
CA GLY A 141 22.06 -7.13 17.22
C GLY A 141 21.00 -6.34 16.46
N PRO A 142 19.70 -6.44 16.80
CA PRO A 142 18.64 -5.69 16.14
C PRO A 142 18.75 -4.16 16.36
N ARG A 143 19.72 -3.68 17.15
CA ARG A 143 20.05 -2.27 17.36
C ARG A 143 21.14 -1.76 16.42
N ASP A 144 21.75 -2.61 15.61
CA ASP A 144 22.88 -2.25 14.74
C ASP A 144 22.42 -1.49 13.49
N LEU A 145 22.24 -0.17 13.65
CA LEU A 145 21.87 0.75 12.55
C LEU A 145 22.92 0.72 11.42
N ARG A 146 24.22 0.61 11.76
CA ARG A 146 25.29 0.56 10.77
C ARG A 146 25.13 -0.66 9.86
N LYS A 147 24.94 -1.84 10.45
CA LYS A 147 24.75 -3.09 9.72
C LYS A 147 23.50 -3.06 8.87
N PHE A 148 22.38 -2.53 9.41
CA PHE A 148 21.15 -2.39 8.65
C PHE A 148 21.32 -1.52 7.41
N VAL A 149 21.88 -0.32 7.57
CA VAL A 149 22.16 0.61 6.46
C VAL A 149 23.13 -0.01 5.45
N GLN A 150 24.16 -0.74 5.93
CA GLN A 150 25.04 -1.47 5.05
C GLN A 150 24.30 -2.52 4.23
N THR A 151 23.43 -3.31 4.86
CA THR A 151 22.60 -4.32 4.18
C THR A 151 21.70 -3.69 3.13
N CYS A 152 21.09 -2.53 3.42
CA CYS A 152 20.32 -1.76 2.42
C CYS A 152 21.21 -1.41 1.20
N GLY A 153 22.43 -0.91 1.43
CA GLY A 153 23.38 -0.60 0.35
C GLY A 153 23.77 -1.83 -0.47
N GLU A 154 24.03 -2.97 0.17
CA GLU A 154 24.38 -4.23 -0.50
C GLU A 154 23.26 -4.76 -1.41
N VAL A 155 21.99 -4.57 -1.03
CA VAL A 155 20.85 -4.91 -1.90
C VAL A 155 20.50 -3.80 -2.90
N GLY A 156 21.20 -2.64 -2.82
CA GLY A 156 21.01 -1.51 -3.73
C GLY A 156 19.80 -0.64 -3.42
N LEU A 157 19.41 -0.53 -2.15
CA LEU A 157 18.34 0.34 -1.66
C LEU A 157 18.91 1.53 -0.89
N PRO A 158 18.81 2.76 -1.40
CA PRO A 158 19.09 3.98 -0.64
C PRO A 158 18.19 4.09 0.59
N VAL A 159 18.65 4.86 1.58
CA VAL A 159 18.00 4.96 2.89
C VAL A 159 17.72 6.40 3.28
N VAL A 160 16.53 6.65 3.82
CA VAL A 160 16.17 7.85 4.57
C VAL A 160 16.09 7.47 6.06
N VAL A 161 16.98 8.02 6.88
CA VAL A 161 17.01 7.75 8.33
C VAL A 161 16.16 8.80 9.04
N ARG A 162 15.09 8.37 9.72
CA ARG A 162 14.24 9.26 10.51
C ARG A 162 14.83 9.38 11.90
N LEU A 163 15.54 10.50 12.14
CA LEU A 163 16.40 10.69 13.33
C LEU A 163 15.60 10.90 14.63
N GLY A 164 14.34 11.25 14.52
CA GLY A 164 13.62 11.80 15.65
C GLY A 164 14.11 13.22 16.01
N PRO A 165 14.25 13.58 17.30
CA PRO A 165 14.22 12.75 18.53
C PRO A 165 12.87 12.11 18.88
N TRP A 166 11.76 12.76 18.50
CA TRP A 166 10.41 12.23 18.61
C TRP A 166 10.01 11.50 17.32
N CYS A 167 9.48 10.32 17.45
CA CYS A 167 9.13 9.45 16.31
C CYS A 167 7.62 9.17 16.17
N HIS A 168 6.79 9.29 17.23
CA HIS A 168 5.56 8.51 17.39
C HIS A 168 5.86 7.02 17.21
N GLY A 169 5.73 6.49 16.01
CA GLY A 169 6.14 5.14 15.60
C GLY A 169 5.51 4.04 16.43
N GLU A 170 4.40 4.34 17.12
CA GLU A 170 3.68 3.47 18.05
C GLU A 170 4.61 2.88 19.12
N VAL A 171 5.61 3.68 19.49
CA VAL A 171 6.61 3.36 20.53
C VAL A 171 6.29 4.12 21.81
N ARG A 172 6.60 3.51 22.95
CA ARG A 172 6.52 4.13 24.27
C ARG A 172 7.12 5.52 24.26
N ASN A 173 6.38 6.51 24.77
CA ASN A 173 6.76 7.92 24.83
C ASN A 173 7.15 8.53 23.47
N GLY A 174 6.62 8.01 22.34
CA GLY A 174 6.99 8.47 21.00
C GLY A 174 8.47 8.24 20.68
N GLY A 175 9.09 7.26 21.35
CA GLY A 175 10.50 6.93 21.20
C GLY A 175 11.46 7.61 22.19
N LEU A 176 10.97 8.53 23.01
CA LEU A 176 11.80 9.18 24.03
C LEU A 176 12.02 8.25 25.26
N PRO A 177 13.23 8.15 25.79
CA PRO A 177 13.50 7.33 26.97
C PRO A 177 12.84 7.88 28.23
N ASP A 178 12.41 7.01 29.15
CA ASP A 178 11.72 7.37 30.39
C ASP A 178 12.56 8.30 31.27
N TRP A 179 13.88 8.13 31.33
CA TRP A 179 14.78 8.98 32.10
C TRP A 179 14.80 10.44 31.61
N LEU A 180 14.62 10.66 30.28
CA LEU A 180 14.57 12.00 29.72
C LEU A 180 13.32 12.77 30.17
N LEU A 181 12.18 12.08 30.27
CA LEU A 181 10.93 12.66 30.75
C LEU A 181 11.03 13.11 32.23
N GLN A 182 11.91 12.48 32.99
CA GLN A 182 12.15 12.82 34.43
C GLN A 182 13.09 13.99 34.63
N LYS A 183 13.77 14.49 33.57
CA LYS A 183 14.72 15.64 33.69
C LYS A 183 14.05 16.99 33.90
N GLY A 184 12.75 17.12 33.64
CA GLY A 184 12.02 18.38 33.80
C GLY A 184 12.33 19.42 32.72
N CYS A 185 13.08 19.08 31.68
CA CYS A 185 13.31 19.96 30.52
C CYS A 185 12.08 19.99 29.62
N LYS A 186 11.91 21.08 28.88
CA LYS A 186 10.83 21.17 27.87
C LYS A 186 11.21 20.38 26.65
N LEU A 187 10.55 19.23 26.48
CA LEU A 187 10.75 18.34 25.33
C LEU A 187 10.28 18.99 24.03
N ARG A 188 10.82 18.52 22.89
CA ARG A 188 10.45 18.97 21.54
C ARG A 188 10.50 20.49 21.41
N SER A 189 11.57 21.10 21.92
CA SER A 189 11.78 22.57 21.93
C SER A 189 13.26 22.91 21.98
N ASP A 190 13.60 24.22 21.89
CA ASP A 190 14.97 24.69 22.00
C ASP A 190 15.43 24.89 23.46
N ASP A 191 14.85 24.14 24.40
CA ASP A 191 15.34 24.03 25.76
C ASP A 191 16.80 23.56 25.76
N PRO A 192 17.75 24.32 26.36
CA PRO A 192 19.17 23.95 26.31
C PRO A 192 19.48 22.57 26.88
N ALA A 193 18.79 22.17 27.96
CA ALA A 193 19.01 20.85 28.58
C ALA A 193 18.51 19.71 27.68
N TYR A 194 17.40 19.93 26.99
CA TYR A 194 16.91 18.99 25.97
C TYR A 194 17.87 18.91 24.78
N LEU A 195 18.28 20.06 24.22
CA LEU A 195 19.18 20.11 23.08
C LEU A 195 20.55 19.51 23.36
N GLU A 196 21.04 19.58 24.59
CA GLU A 196 22.28 18.90 25.01
C GLU A 196 22.14 17.39 24.80
N LYS A 197 21.05 16.78 25.22
CA LYS A 197 20.80 15.35 25.05
C LYS A 197 20.58 14.96 23.56
N VAL A 198 19.91 15.83 22.81
CA VAL A 198 19.76 15.64 21.35
C VAL A 198 21.11 15.65 20.64
N ARG A 199 22.05 16.54 21.05
CA ARG A 199 23.42 16.54 20.47
C ARG A 199 24.13 15.21 20.71
N ILE A 200 23.97 14.62 21.88
CA ILE A 200 24.54 13.31 22.20
C ILE A 200 23.91 12.25 21.30
N LEU A 201 22.59 12.18 21.21
CA LEU A 201 21.88 11.23 20.34
C LEU A 201 22.32 11.35 18.88
N TYR A 202 22.34 12.57 18.32
CA TYR A 202 22.72 12.79 16.93
C TYR A 202 24.21 12.49 16.69
N GLY A 203 25.07 12.72 17.67
CA GLY A 203 26.48 12.33 17.64
C GLY A 203 26.66 10.82 17.59
N GLU A 204 25.89 10.08 18.39
CA GLU A 204 25.88 8.61 18.38
C GLU A 204 25.38 8.06 17.04
N ILE A 205 24.25 8.57 16.53
CA ILE A 205 23.71 8.17 15.21
C ILE A 205 24.74 8.47 14.11
N ALA A 206 25.35 9.67 14.12
CA ALA A 206 26.38 10.02 13.13
C ALA A 206 27.59 9.11 13.22
N GLY A 207 27.95 8.64 14.41
CA GLY A 207 29.00 7.63 14.63
C GLY A 207 28.66 6.30 13.92
N GLN A 208 27.41 5.87 14.00
CA GLN A 208 26.95 4.66 13.30
C GLN A 208 26.93 4.85 11.77
N LEU A 209 26.56 6.05 11.29
CA LEU A 209 26.45 6.36 9.86
C LEU A 209 27.74 6.86 9.21
N LYS A 210 28.84 6.96 9.95
CA LYS A 210 30.14 7.40 9.42
C LYS A 210 30.60 6.50 8.27
N GLY A 211 30.86 7.10 7.09
CA GLY A 211 31.23 6.43 5.87
C GLY A 211 30.06 5.72 5.17
N ARG A 212 28.80 6.01 5.57
CA ARG A 212 27.58 5.44 4.97
C ARG A 212 26.68 6.53 4.36
N LEU A 213 27.06 7.80 4.45
CA LEU A 213 26.31 8.89 3.84
C LEU A 213 26.56 8.93 2.31
N TRP A 214 25.65 9.51 1.58
CA TRP A 214 25.76 9.69 0.12
C TRP A 214 27.07 10.33 -0.30
N LYS A 215 27.48 11.38 0.38
CA LYS A 215 28.78 12.06 0.16
C LYS A 215 30.01 11.16 0.36
N ASP A 216 29.87 10.06 1.06
CA ASP A 216 30.91 9.07 1.33
C ASP A 216 30.78 7.85 0.39
N GLY A 217 29.83 7.84 -0.56
CA GLY A 217 29.50 6.70 -1.41
C GLY A 217 28.56 5.67 -0.76
N GLY A 218 27.98 6.01 0.38
CA GLY A 218 27.03 5.14 1.10
C GLY A 218 25.58 5.34 0.67
N PRO A 219 24.67 4.50 1.19
CA PRO A 219 23.27 4.51 0.77
C PRO A 219 22.40 5.56 1.47
N VAL A 220 22.89 6.27 2.50
CA VAL A 220 22.07 7.26 3.22
C VAL A 220 21.96 8.53 2.40
N ILE A 221 20.77 8.75 1.80
CA ILE A 221 20.48 9.90 0.93
C ILE A 221 19.70 11.00 1.64
N GLY A 222 19.11 10.71 2.79
CA GLY A 222 18.29 11.68 3.49
C GLY A 222 18.14 11.38 4.97
N VAL A 223 17.76 12.42 5.70
CA VAL A 223 17.35 12.32 7.09
C VAL A 223 16.04 13.07 7.31
N GLN A 224 15.17 12.52 8.16
CA GLN A 224 13.98 13.21 8.63
C GLN A 224 14.21 13.71 10.06
N LEU A 225 13.79 14.95 10.30
CA LEU A 225 13.89 15.63 11.58
C LEU A 225 12.50 15.69 12.22
N GLU A 226 12.39 15.26 13.48
CA GLU A 226 11.13 15.22 14.22
C GLU A 226 10.05 14.36 13.51
N ASN A 227 8.87 14.29 14.10
CA ASN A 227 7.67 13.72 13.47
C ASN A 227 6.42 14.43 13.96
N GLU A 228 5.54 14.82 13.03
CA GLU A 228 4.27 15.51 13.31
C GLU A 228 4.46 16.66 14.32
N TYR A 229 5.42 17.51 14.02
CA TYR A 229 5.79 18.61 14.89
C TYR A 229 4.90 19.83 14.66
N ARG A 230 4.38 20.42 15.74
CA ARG A 230 3.46 21.57 15.71
C ARG A 230 4.09 22.88 16.21
N GLY A 231 5.28 22.79 16.75
CA GLY A 231 5.95 23.96 17.32
C GLY A 231 6.53 24.87 16.24
N PRO A 232 7.37 25.82 16.64
CA PRO A 232 7.97 26.77 15.73
C PRO A 232 8.99 26.11 14.78
N ALA A 233 9.04 26.60 13.54
CA ALA A 233 9.96 26.11 12.53
C ALA A 233 11.42 26.20 12.94
N GLU A 234 11.75 27.19 13.80
CA GLU A 234 13.08 27.45 14.33
C GLU A 234 13.66 26.24 15.05
N HIS A 235 12.82 25.46 15.74
CA HIS A 235 13.27 24.22 16.38
C HIS A 235 13.75 23.19 15.36
N LEU A 236 13.03 22.99 14.25
CA LEU A 236 13.45 22.09 13.18
C LEU A 236 14.75 22.56 12.51
N LEU A 237 14.92 23.88 12.35
CA LEU A 237 16.18 24.47 11.87
C LEU A 237 17.33 24.23 12.87
N THR A 238 17.06 24.32 14.17
CA THR A 238 18.02 23.98 15.22
C THR A 238 18.42 22.52 15.14
N LEU A 239 17.46 21.60 14.98
CA LEU A 239 17.74 20.16 14.79
C LEU A 239 18.56 19.89 13.54
N LYS A 240 18.22 20.54 12.40
CA LYS A 240 19.01 20.45 11.15
C LYS A 240 20.47 20.90 11.38
N ARG A 241 20.65 22.02 12.07
CA ARG A 241 21.99 22.53 12.40
C ARG A 241 22.76 21.54 13.26
N ILE A 242 22.16 21.00 14.32
CA ILE A 242 22.78 19.99 15.20
C ILE A 242 23.13 18.72 14.40
N ALA A 243 22.25 18.26 13.52
CA ALA A 243 22.51 17.10 12.67
C ALA A 243 23.73 17.33 11.76
N ARG A 244 23.82 18.52 11.13
CA ARG A 244 24.98 18.90 10.30
C ARG A 244 26.26 19.04 11.12
N GLU A 245 26.21 19.66 12.29
CA GLU A 245 27.35 19.76 13.22
C GLU A 245 27.85 18.36 13.65
N ALA A 246 26.95 17.40 13.83
CA ALA A 246 27.29 16.00 14.10
C ALA A 246 27.88 15.27 12.90
N GLY A 247 27.83 15.84 11.69
CA GLY A 247 28.36 15.28 10.45
C GLY A 247 27.32 14.61 9.55
N LEU A 248 26.05 14.67 9.87
CA LEU A 248 24.91 14.14 9.07
C LEU A 248 24.61 15.10 7.90
N ASP A 249 25.55 15.18 6.94
CA ASP A 249 25.43 15.99 5.73
C ASP A 249 24.95 15.12 4.56
N VAL A 250 23.69 15.29 4.18
CA VAL A 250 22.95 14.42 3.23
C VAL A 250 22.24 15.26 2.16
N PRO A 251 21.96 14.69 0.99
CA PRO A 251 21.20 15.36 -0.09
C PRO A 251 19.82 15.87 0.34
N LEU A 252 19.14 15.17 1.26
CA LEU A 252 17.76 15.48 1.62
C LEU A 252 17.60 15.66 3.12
N TYR A 253 17.05 16.81 3.55
CA TYR A 253 16.51 17.03 4.89
C TYR A 253 15.00 17.12 4.79
N THR A 254 14.28 16.26 5.52
CA THR A 254 12.83 16.13 5.42
C THR A 254 12.15 16.32 6.77
N ARG A 255 10.86 16.61 6.74
CA ARG A 255 9.95 16.60 7.88
C ARG A 255 8.59 16.04 7.43
N THR A 256 7.74 15.65 8.37
CA THR A 256 6.31 15.50 8.06
C THR A 256 5.71 16.84 7.66
N GLY A 257 4.90 16.86 6.62
CA GLY A 257 4.23 18.04 6.07
C GLY A 257 3.02 18.47 6.90
N TRP A 258 2.63 17.66 7.85
CA TRP A 258 1.57 17.86 8.83
C TRP A 258 2.11 17.58 10.25
N PRO A 259 1.48 18.09 11.29
CA PRO A 259 0.59 19.22 11.33
C PRO A 259 1.26 20.53 10.91
N GLU A 260 0.48 21.61 10.81
CA GLU A 260 1.03 22.94 10.56
C GLU A 260 1.98 23.37 11.66
N LEU A 261 3.08 24.00 11.28
CA LEU A 261 4.03 24.59 12.21
C LEU A 261 3.46 25.91 12.79
N SER A 262 3.78 26.21 14.05
CA SER A 262 3.33 27.45 14.69
C SER A 262 3.99 28.72 14.14
N THR A 263 5.09 28.59 13.39
CA THR A 263 5.75 29.63 12.62
C THR A 263 6.13 29.11 11.23
N PRO A 264 6.14 29.95 10.18
CA PRO A 264 6.45 29.51 8.82
C PRO A 264 7.88 28.97 8.68
N MET A 265 8.02 27.85 7.96
CA MET A 265 9.33 27.32 7.57
C MET A 265 9.89 28.17 6.43
N PRO A 266 11.12 28.68 6.52
CA PRO A 266 11.77 29.31 5.39
C PRO A 266 11.89 28.33 4.21
N PHE A 267 11.53 28.82 3.03
CA PHE A 267 11.50 27.98 1.83
C PHE A 267 12.85 27.30 1.55
N GLY A 268 12.78 26.03 1.16
CA GLY A 268 13.93 25.24 0.73
C GLY A 268 14.80 24.68 1.85
N GLU A 269 14.55 25.02 3.11
CA GLU A 269 15.35 24.54 4.25
C GLU A 269 15.13 23.06 4.54
N ILE A 270 13.87 22.61 4.60
CA ILE A 270 13.50 21.23 4.92
C ILE A 270 12.29 20.85 4.05
N LEU A 271 12.36 19.71 3.40
CA LEU A 271 11.29 19.22 2.52
C LEU A 271 10.11 18.68 3.34
N PRO A 272 8.89 19.18 3.15
CA PRO A 272 7.71 18.57 3.73
C PRO A 272 7.32 17.31 2.96
N LEU A 273 7.12 16.19 3.66
CA LEU A 273 6.56 14.95 3.15
C LEU A 273 5.19 14.72 3.80
N PHE A 274 4.24 14.24 3.02
CA PHE A 274 2.83 14.14 3.42
C PHE A 274 2.39 12.69 3.61
N GLY A 275 1.15 12.48 4.04
CA GLY A 275 0.57 11.17 4.26
C GLY A 275 -0.93 11.14 3.99
N ALA A 276 -1.48 9.92 3.91
CA ALA A 276 -2.90 9.65 3.87
C ALA A 276 -3.17 8.21 4.30
N TYR A 277 -4.18 8.00 5.14
CA TYR A 277 -4.55 6.67 5.62
C TYR A 277 -5.99 6.34 5.25
N ALA A 278 -6.23 5.07 4.95
CA ALA A 278 -7.58 4.55 4.69
C ALA A 278 -8.46 4.53 5.95
N GLU A 279 -7.84 4.51 7.13
CA GLU A 279 -8.47 4.43 8.44
C GLU A 279 -7.42 4.79 9.51
N GLY A 280 -7.85 5.09 10.76
CA GLY A 280 -6.94 5.41 11.86
C GLY A 280 -7.29 4.65 13.14
N PHE A 281 -6.36 3.82 13.64
CA PHE A 281 -6.51 3.10 14.92
C PHE A 281 -6.54 4.02 16.14
N TRP A 282 -6.04 5.24 15.98
CA TRP A 282 -5.97 6.28 17.02
C TRP A 282 -7.29 7.03 17.23
N ASP A 283 -8.26 6.86 16.32
CA ASP A 283 -9.56 7.50 16.44
C ASP A 283 -10.32 6.95 17.64
N ARG A 284 -10.96 7.84 18.42
CA ARG A 284 -11.68 7.49 19.64
C ARG A 284 -13.13 7.13 19.39
N GLU A 285 -13.66 7.49 18.23
CA GLU A 285 -15.03 7.14 17.86
C GLU A 285 -15.12 5.64 17.55
N LEU A 286 -16.15 5.00 18.06
CA LEU A 286 -16.43 3.58 17.84
C LEU A 286 -17.35 3.34 16.64
N THR A 287 -17.38 4.29 15.69
CA THR A 287 -18.19 4.22 14.47
C THR A 287 -17.37 3.79 13.26
N PRO A 288 -18.00 3.16 12.25
CA PRO A 288 -17.32 2.87 11.00
C PRO A 288 -16.89 4.16 10.29
N MET A 289 -15.65 4.20 9.76
CA MET A 289 -15.13 5.33 8.98
C MET A 289 -15.34 6.68 9.67
N PRO A 290 -14.78 6.91 10.86
CA PRO A 290 -14.92 8.18 11.57
C PRO A 290 -14.17 9.32 10.86
N GLY A 291 -14.43 10.54 11.27
CA GLY A 291 -13.69 11.72 10.78
C GLY A 291 -13.71 11.88 9.26
N THR A 292 -12.56 12.22 8.71
CA THR A 292 -12.37 12.58 7.30
C THR A 292 -11.62 11.55 6.46
N TYR A 293 -11.39 10.33 6.95
CA TYR A 293 -10.62 9.29 6.24
C TYR A 293 -11.17 8.96 4.84
N TRP A 294 -12.49 9.16 4.61
CA TRP A 294 -13.07 9.01 3.28
C TRP A 294 -12.42 9.90 2.21
N GLN A 295 -11.81 11.03 2.61
CA GLN A 295 -11.10 11.93 1.70
C GLN A 295 -9.80 11.32 1.14
N ALA A 296 -9.21 10.31 1.82
CA ALA A 296 -8.07 9.58 1.28
C ALA A 296 -8.40 8.89 -0.05
N PHE A 297 -9.68 8.59 -0.29
CA PHE A 297 -10.21 8.00 -1.52
C PHE A 297 -10.65 9.04 -2.55
N CYS A 298 -10.39 10.33 -2.33
CA CYS A 298 -10.71 11.43 -3.22
C CYS A 298 -9.43 12.06 -3.78
N PHE A 299 -9.50 12.45 -5.06
CA PHE A 299 -8.45 13.27 -5.63
C PHE A 299 -8.59 14.70 -5.10
N GLU A 300 -7.55 15.17 -4.46
CA GLU A 300 -7.51 16.45 -3.76
C GLU A 300 -6.35 17.32 -4.25
N PRO A 301 -6.54 18.65 -4.34
CA PRO A 301 -5.43 19.57 -4.65
C PRO A 301 -4.53 19.76 -3.43
N GLY A 302 -5.10 19.63 -2.23
CA GLY A 302 -4.39 19.74 -0.95
C GLY A 302 -3.50 18.54 -0.72
N ARG A 303 -2.35 18.78 -0.10
CA ARG A 303 -1.37 17.73 0.22
C ARG A 303 -1.51 17.24 1.65
N THR A 304 -2.10 18.06 2.52
CA THR A 304 -2.33 17.75 3.93
C THR A 304 -3.54 16.85 4.06
N ASP A 305 -3.34 15.67 4.62
CA ASP A 305 -4.45 14.81 5.04
C ASP A 305 -5.02 15.33 6.35
N THR A 306 -6.20 15.93 6.25
CA THR A 306 -6.90 16.49 7.42
C THR A 306 -7.31 15.42 8.42
N ALA A 307 -7.45 14.15 8.01
CA ALA A 307 -7.82 13.05 8.90
C ALA A 307 -6.73 12.79 9.95
N ILE A 308 -5.46 12.74 9.55
CA ILE A 308 -4.34 12.55 10.49
C ILE A 308 -4.23 13.73 11.45
N ALA A 309 -4.45 14.96 10.95
CA ALA A 309 -4.25 16.17 11.73
C ALA A 309 -5.40 16.45 12.68
N THR A 310 -6.66 16.18 12.32
CA THR A 310 -7.83 16.56 13.13
C THR A 310 -8.06 15.62 14.30
N ASP A 311 -7.91 14.31 14.11
CA ASP A 311 -8.31 13.32 15.11
C ASP A 311 -7.25 13.12 16.19
N GLN A 312 -5.97 13.11 15.82
CA GLN A 312 -4.87 13.03 16.80
C GLN A 312 -4.52 14.37 17.43
N LEU A 313 -4.64 15.44 16.69
CA LEU A 313 -3.92 16.67 16.99
C LEU A 313 -4.85 17.83 17.28
N ASP A 314 -6.16 17.62 17.27
CA ASP A 314 -7.18 18.67 17.50
C ASP A 314 -6.96 19.91 16.61
N MET A 315 -6.51 19.67 15.37
CA MET A 315 -6.18 20.72 14.41
C MET A 315 -7.40 21.09 13.57
N ARG A 316 -7.72 22.36 13.56
CA ARG A 316 -8.69 22.91 12.61
C ARG A 316 -8.07 22.95 11.21
N LYS A 317 -8.89 22.74 10.18
CA LYS A 317 -8.55 22.89 8.78
C LYS A 317 -7.85 24.23 8.56
N THR A 318 -6.56 24.23 8.19
CA THR A 318 -5.89 25.43 7.71
C THR A 318 -6.05 25.49 6.21
N GLU A 319 -6.55 26.62 5.74
CA GLU A 319 -6.55 26.95 4.32
C GLU A 319 -5.13 27.38 3.96
N ASP A 320 -4.63 26.81 2.86
CA ASP A 320 -3.42 27.19 2.13
C ASP A 320 -2.06 27.16 2.87
N ASP A 321 -1.34 26.08 2.64
CA ASP A 321 0.12 26.14 2.63
C ASP A 321 0.54 26.94 1.38
N SER A 322 0.78 28.23 1.53
CA SER A 322 1.14 29.17 0.45
C SER A 322 2.37 28.71 -0.35
N ASP A 323 3.24 27.89 0.25
CA ASP A 323 4.42 27.31 -0.35
C ASP A 323 4.21 25.89 -0.94
N ALA A 324 3.03 25.28 -0.76
CA ALA A 324 2.78 23.92 -1.24
C ALA A 324 3.02 23.78 -2.76
N GLY A 325 2.69 24.83 -3.54
CA GLY A 325 2.96 24.87 -4.98
C GLY A 325 4.44 24.98 -5.37
N ARG A 326 5.32 25.33 -4.43
CA ARG A 326 6.77 25.51 -4.66
C ARG A 326 7.58 24.25 -4.36
N TYR A 327 7.07 23.37 -3.49
CA TYR A 327 7.68 22.08 -3.17
C TYR A 327 7.17 20.98 -4.10
N PRO A 328 7.94 19.93 -4.39
CA PRO A 328 7.38 18.72 -4.99
C PRO A 328 6.38 18.08 -4.02
N TYR A 329 5.33 17.44 -4.54
CA TYR A 329 4.43 16.65 -3.70
C TYR A 329 5.05 15.27 -3.46
N LEU A 330 5.57 15.06 -2.26
CA LEU A 330 6.20 13.82 -1.81
C LEU A 330 5.45 13.31 -0.58
N THR A 331 5.35 12.00 -0.44
CA THR A 331 4.70 11.37 0.72
C THR A 331 5.66 10.46 1.47
N CYS A 332 5.48 10.31 2.77
CA CYS A 332 6.22 9.36 3.61
C CYS A 332 5.30 8.40 4.37
N GLU A 333 4.01 8.73 4.44
CA GLU A 333 3.06 7.96 5.23
C GLU A 333 1.74 7.75 4.49
N LEU A 334 1.81 7.18 3.27
CA LEU A 334 0.65 6.51 2.71
C LEU A 334 0.45 5.21 3.49
N GLY A 335 -0.74 5.00 4.05
CA GLY A 335 -1.01 3.78 4.79
C GLY A 335 -0.75 2.55 3.94
N GLY A 336 0.34 1.83 4.20
CA GLY A 336 0.58 0.52 3.61
C GLY A 336 -0.25 -0.58 4.28
N GLY A 337 -0.76 -0.27 5.44
CA GLY A 337 -1.64 -1.06 6.28
C GLY A 337 -2.22 -0.18 7.37
N MET A 338 -2.65 -0.79 8.48
CA MET A 338 -3.07 -0.09 9.69
C MET A 338 -2.96 -1.01 10.90
N MET A 339 -2.48 -0.45 11.99
CA MET A 339 -2.40 -1.13 13.28
C MET A 339 -3.80 -1.35 13.88
N ASN A 340 -3.89 -2.24 14.85
CA ASN A 340 -5.03 -2.38 15.75
C ASN A 340 -4.68 -1.78 17.11
N SER A 341 -5.44 -0.79 17.59
CA SER A 341 -5.47 -0.48 19.00
C SER A 341 -6.52 -1.35 19.71
N TYR A 342 -6.41 -1.48 21.03
CA TYR A 342 -7.34 -2.30 21.78
C TYR A 342 -8.80 -1.84 21.62
N HIS A 343 -9.01 -0.51 21.63
CA HIS A 343 -10.35 0.07 21.52
C HIS A 343 -10.86 0.16 20.07
N ARG A 344 -9.98 0.14 19.06
CA ARG A 344 -10.33 0.28 17.65
C ARG A 344 -9.59 -0.74 16.80
N ARG A 345 -10.30 -1.81 16.41
CA ARG A 345 -9.74 -2.98 15.73
C ARG A 345 -10.17 -2.97 14.27
N ILE A 346 -9.27 -2.47 13.45
CA ILE A 346 -9.48 -2.22 12.04
C ILE A 346 -9.18 -3.50 11.26
N ARG A 347 -10.03 -3.79 10.29
CA ARG A 347 -9.79 -4.83 9.29
C ARG A 347 -9.74 -4.18 7.92
N LEU A 348 -8.58 -4.18 7.29
CA LEU A 348 -8.37 -3.63 5.97
C LEU A 348 -8.61 -4.67 4.89
N LYS A 349 -9.06 -4.17 3.72
CA LYS A 349 -9.07 -4.90 2.46
C LYS A 349 -7.87 -4.47 1.60
N PRO A 350 -7.38 -5.33 0.72
CA PRO A 350 -6.30 -4.97 -0.21
C PRO A 350 -6.59 -3.72 -1.03
N GLU A 351 -7.84 -3.54 -1.46
CA GLU A 351 -8.30 -2.40 -2.25
C GLU A 351 -8.28 -1.09 -1.46
N ASP A 352 -8.44 -1.13 -0.12
CA ASP A 352 -8.33 0.07 0.73
C ASP A 352 -6.95 0.73 0.53
N ILE A 353 -5.90 -0.09 0.49
CA ILE A 353 -4.51 0.37 0.36
C ILE A 353 -4.20 0.80 -1.08
N ALA A 354 -4.53 -0.06 -2.06
CA ALA A 354 -4.22 0.20 -3.46
C ALA A 354 -4.94 1.45 -3.99
N SER A 355 -6.21 1.65 -3.61
CA SER A 355 -6.97 2.79 -4.09
C SER A 355 -6.49 4.12 -3.49
N VAL A 356 -6.05 4.15 -2.22
CA VAL A 356 -5.39 5.34 -1.63
C VAL A 356 -4.11 5.66 -2.39
N ALA A 357 -3.26 4.66 -2.68
CA ALA A 357 -2.02 4.87 -3.43
C ALA A 357 -2.30 5.45 -4.83
N ILE A 358 -3.23 4.87 -5.60
CA ILE A 358 -3.64 5.37 -6.92
C ILE A 358 -4.19 6.81 -6.81
N THR A 359 -5.01 7.08 -5.79
CA THR A 359 -5.60 8.40 -5.58
C THR A 359 -4.54 9.45 -5.31
N LYS A 360 -3.54 9.18 -4.46
CA LYS A 360 -2.48 10.15 -4.15
C LYS A 360 -1.50 10.33 -5.31
N VAL A 361 -1.19 9.29 -6.06
CA VAL A 361 -0.44 9.41 -7.34
C VAL A 361 -1.23 10.27 -8.33
N GLY A 362 -2.53 10.03 -8.50
CA GLY A 362 -3.41 10.83 -9.36
C GLY A 362 -3.59 12.27 -8.88
N SER A 363 -3.44 12.55 -7.59
CA SER A 363 -3.45 13.90 -6.98
C SER A 363 -2.11 14.63 -7.14
N GLY A 364 -1.06 13.97 -7.65
CA GLY A 364 0.22 14.61 -7.95
C GLY A 364 1.41 14.15 -7.14
N SER A 365 1.29 13.12 -6.29
CA SER A 365 2.43 12.58 -5.55
C SER A 365 3.50 12.04 -6.49
N ASN A 366 4.74 12.53 -6.32
CA ASN A 366 5.93 12.15 -7.06
C ASN A 366 6.93 11.32 -6.23
N LEU A 367 6.51 10.87 -5.08
CA LEU A 367 7.14 9.88 -4.23
C LEU A 367 6.05 9.27 -3.35
N PRO A 368 5.40 8.17 -3.77
CA PRO A 368 4.56 7.39 -2.86
C PRO A 368 5.46 6.72 -1.83
N GLY A 369 5.30 7.09 -0.57
CA GLY A 369 6.03 6.55 0.57
C GLY A 369 5.06 5.91 1.55
N TYR A 370 5.24 4.63 1.84
CA TYR A 370 4.30 3.84 2.64
C TYR A 370 4.73 3.71 4.09
N TYR A 371 3.80 3.91 5.00
CA TYR A 371 3.90 3.61 6.41
C TYR A 371 2.78 2.64 6.84
N MET A 372 3.04 1.43 7.26
CA MET A 372 4.26 0.63 7.11
C MET A 372 4.20 -0.13 5.78
N TYR A 373 5.34 -0.32 5.13
CA TYR A 373 5.44 -1.30 4.05
C TYR A 373 5.76 -2.69 4.60
N HIS A 374 6.45 -2.74 5.73
CA HIS A 374 6.85 -3.96 6.41
C HIS A 374 6.44 -3.91 7.88
N GLY A 375 5.72 -4.92 8.33
CA GLY A 375 5.43 -5.14 9.74
C GLY A 375 6.62 -5.63 10.54
N GLY A 376 6.42 -5.97 11.79
CA GLY A 376 7.46 -6.47 12.65
C GLY A 376 6.98 -6.82 14.05
N GLU A 377 7.93 -6.91 14.97
CA GLU A 377 7.71 -7.22 16.39
C GLU A 377 8.28 -6.09 17.25
N ASN A 378 7.52 -5.60 18.21
CA ASN A 378 8.03 -4.60 19.15
C ASN A 378 9.20 -5.19 19.95
N PRO A 379 10.34 -4.49 20.00
CA PRO A 379 11.51 -4.99 20.69
C PRO A 379 11.28 -5.02 22.22
N GLU A 380 11.96 -5.93 22.89
CA GLU A 380 11.98 -5.96 24.35
C GLU A 380 12.92 -4.90 24.91
N GLY A 381 12.42 -4.11 25.83
CA GLY A 381 13.24 -3.22 26.65
C GLY A 381 13.87 -3.99 27.82
N ARG A 382 14.85 -3.37 28.48
CA ARG A 382 15.47 -3.90 29.72
C ARG A 382 14.69 -3.51 30.97
N LEU A 383 14.01 -2.36 30.93
CA LEU A 383 13.28 -1.77 32.05
C LEU A 383 11.77 -1.75 31.80
N SER A 384 11.34 -1.69 30.57
CA SER A 384 9.96 -1.49 30.20
C SER A 384 9.60 -2.24 28.90
N THR A 385 8.32 -2.44 28.66
CA THR A 385 7.81 -2.78 27.33
C THR A 385 7.82 -1.52 26.47
N LEU A 386 8.13 -1.66 25.16
CA LEU A 386 8.43 -0.50 24.32
C LEU A 386 7.28 -0.08 23.39
N GLN A 387 6.17 -0.79 23.38
CA GLN A 387 4.97 -0.38 22.62
C GLN A 387 4.26 0.82 23.27
N GLU A 388 3.47 1.50 22.49
CA GLU A 388 2.57 2.54 22.96
C GLU A 388 1.46 1.94 23.85
N GLN A 389 1.21 2.59 25.00
CA GLN A 389 0.17 2.19 25.95
C GLN A 389 -0.36 3.38 26.75
N GLN A 390 -1.68 3.50 26.91
CA GLN A 390 -2.29 4.64 27.60
C GLN A 390 -2.08 4.65 29.11
N ALA A 391 -1.71 3.54 29.72
CA ALA A 391 -1.39 3.44 31.14
C ALA A 391 -0.09 4.17 31.52
N THR A 392 0.80 4.43 30.56
CA THR A 392 2.07 5.13 30.82
C THR A 392 1.85 6.63 30.94
N PRO A 393 2.49 7.32 31.92
CA PRO A 393 2.37 8.76 32.02
C PRO A 393 3.01 9.47 30.80
N LEU A 394 2.37 10.50 30.31
CA LEU A 394 2.82 11.60 29.47
C LEU A 394 2.48 11.55 27.98
N THR A 395 2.77 10.52 27.20
CA THR A 395 2.76 10.67 25.74
C THR A 395 2.02 9.59 24.97
N ASN A 396 1.48 8.59 25.66
CA ASN A 396 0.80 7.48 25.01
C ASN A 396 -0.72 7.68 25.03
N TRP A 397 -1.32 7.42 23.88
CA TRP A 397 -2.75 7.66 23.67
C TRP A 397 -3.53 6.37 23.45
N ASN A 398 -2.87 5.31 22.96
CA ASN A 398 -3.50 4.06 22.58
C ASN A 398 -2.87 2.90 23.38
N ASP A 399 -3.60 1.79 23.42
CA ASP A 399 -3.02 0.52 23.82
C ASP A 399 -2.83 -0.34 22.58
N LEU A 400 -1.58 -0.71 22.31
CA LEU A 400 -1.19 -1.57 21.22
C LEU A 400 -0.78 -2.95 21.72
N PRO A 401 -0.74 -3.99 20.86
CA PRO A 401 -0.17 -5.28 21.23
C PRO A 401 1.24 -5.12 21.80
N VAL A 402 1.58 -5.95 22.78
CA VAL A 402 2.90 -5.86 23.44
C VAL A 402 4.01 -6.24 22.47
N LYS A 403 3.77 -7.25 21.64
CA LYS A 403 4.74 -7.84 20.74
C LYS A 403 4.43 -7.56 19.29
N SER A 404 3.24 -7.86 18.82
CA SER A 404 2.95 -7.72 17.39
C SER A 404 2.95 -6.27 16.94
N TYR A 405 3.69 -6.01 15.89
CA TYR A 405 3.63 -4.80 15.09
C TYR A 405 3.41 -5.16 13.61
N ASP A 406 2.49 -6.07 13.38
CA ASP A 406 2.16 -6.58 12.04
C ASP A 406 1.67 -5.47 11.09
N PHE A 407 0.97 -4.49 11.61
CA PHE A 407 0.44 -3.31 10.90
C PHE A 407 -0.49 -3.65 9.72
N GLN A 408 -0.86 -4.91 9.53
CA GLN A 408 -1.50 -5.38 8.31
C GLN A 408 -0.76 -4.88 7.04
N ALA A 409 0.56 -4.76 7.13
CA ALA A 409 1.42 -4.21 6.10
C ALA A 409 1.51 -5.13 4.86
N PRO A 410 1.96 -4.66 3.69
CA PRO A 410 2.19 -5.50 2.51
C PRO A 410 3.10 -6.70 2.79
N LEU A 411 4.13 -6.50 3.61
CA LEU A 411 4.93 -7.56 4.21
C LEU A 411 4.61 -7.61 5.70
N GLY A 412 4.05 -8.73 6.17
CA GLY A 412 3.62 -8.88 7.56
C GLY A 412 4.73 -9.07 8.56
N GLU A 413 4.38 -9.31 9.82
CA GLU A 413 5.31 -9.50 10.95
C GLU A 413 6.38 -10.57 10.70
N PHE A 414 6.06 -11.61 9.93
CA PHE A 414 6.97 -12.70 9.58
C PHE A 414 7.36 -12.68 8.10
N GLY A 415 7.24 -11.54 7.43
CA GLY A 415 7.61 -11.35 6.04
C GLY A 415 6.66 -12.01 5.02
N GLN A 416 5.45 -12.41 5.44
CA GLN A 416 4.44 -12.94 4.54
C GLN A 416 3.90 -11.87 3.61
N MET A 417 3.88 -12.15 2.29
CA MET A 417 3.35 -11.24 1.29
C MET A 417 1.82 -11.28 1.30
N ARG A 418 1.19 -10.11 1.43
CA ARG A 418 -0.27 -9.95 1.37
C ARG A 418 -0.73 -9.56 -0.02
N GLU A 419 -2.00 -9.71 -0.30
CA GLU A 419 -2.60 -9.41 -1.60
C GLU A 419 -2.33 -7.96 -2.06
N HIS A 420 -2.40 -6.98 -1.17
CA HIS A 420 -2.10 -5.59 -1.51
C HIS A 420 -0.60 -5.34 -1.83
N TYR A 421 0.32 -6.20 -1.42
CA TYR A 421 1.69 -6.17 -1.93
C TYR A 421 1.72 -6.31 -3.46
N HIS A 422 0.91 -7.22 -4.02
CA HIS A 422 0.84 -7.44 -5.47
C HIS A 422 0.11 -6.31 -6.20
N LEU A 423 -0.96 -5.77 -5.61
CA LEU A 423 -1.65 -4.58 -6.14
C LEU A 423 -0.72 -3.36 -6.20
N LEU A 424 0.03 -3.12 -5.13
CA LEU A 424 1.02 -2.03 -5.07
C LEU A 424 2.17 -2.26 -6.04
N ARG A 425 2.71 -3.50 -6.15
CA ARG A 425 3.77 -3.82 -7.10
C ARG A 425 3.36 -3.49 -8.54
N ARG A 426 2.12 -3.80 -8.95
CA ARG A 426 1.60 -3.42 -10.27
C ARG A 426 1.64 -1.91 -10.50
N LEU A 427 1.30 -1.11 -9.49
CA LEU A 427 1.45 0.35 -9.54
C LEU A 427 2.92 0.77 -9.59
N HIS A 428 3.77 0.14 -8.78
CA HIS A 428 5.20 0.49 -8.73
C HIS A 428 5.92 0.21 -10.05
N LEU A 429 5.60 -0.90 -10.72
CA LEU A 429 6.12 -1.19 -12.08
C LEU A 429 5.76 -0.08 -13.07
N PHE A 430 4.54 0.44 -13.00
CA PHE A 430 4.14 1.60 -13.81
C PHE A 430 4.98 2.83 -13.45
N LEU A 431 5.18 3.11 -12.18
CA LEU A 431 5.95 4.28 -11.73
C LEU A 431 7.43 4.19 -12.13
N HIS A 432 8.02 2.99 -12.15
CA HIS A 432 9.40 2.81 -12.60
C HIS A 432 9.59 3.20 -14.07
N ASP A 433 8.68 2.80 -14.95
CA ASP A 433 8.85 2.99 -16.39
C ASP A 433 8.25 4.30 -16.90
N TYR A 434 7.20 4.80 -16.26
CA TYR A 434 6.49 6.02 -16.68
C TYR A 434 6.63 7.18 -15.68
N GLY A 435 7.21 6.94 -14.50
CA GLY A 435 7.38 7.94 -13.46
C GLY A 435 8.16 9.17 -13.90
N PRO A 436 9.28 9.04 -14.64
CA PRO A 436 9.99 10.22 -15.14
C PRO A 436 9.14 11.15 -16.01
N LEU A 437 8.22 10.60 -16.79
CA LEU A 437 7.23 11.35 -17.56
C LEU A 437 6.18 11.96 -16.65
N LEU A 438 5.60 11.12 -15.77
CA LEU A 438 4.56 11.53 -14.83
C LEU A 438 5.00 12.65 -13.88
N ALA A 439 6.27 12.66 -13.47
CA ALA A 439 6.84 13.63 -12.53
C ALA A 439 6.69 15.10 -12.97
N THR A 440 6.62 15.36 -14.28
CA THR A 440 6.43 16.70 -14.84
C THR A 440 4.98 17.05 -15.14
N MET A 441 4.05 16.13 -14.91
CA MET A 441 2.63 16.27 -15.22
C MET A 441 1.86 16.71 -13.97
N PRO A 442 1.47 17.98 -13.83
CA PRO A 442 0.65 18.43 -12.71
C PRO A 442 -0.72 17.75 -12.73
N ALA A 443 -1.28 17.52 -11.56
CA ALA A 443 -2.64 17.04 -11.43
C ALA A 443 -3.65 18.14 -11.76
N ARG A 444 -4.70 17.77 -12.46
CA ARG A 444 -5.88 18.59 -12.76
C ARG A 444 -7.13 17.84 -12.30
N LEU A 445 -8.02 18.55 -11.69
CA LEU A 445 -9.20 17.99 -11.02
C LEU A 445 -10.47 18.61 -11.61
N PRO A 446 -11.56 17.85 -11.79
CA PRO A 446 -12.84 18.40 -12.17
C PRO A 446 -13.38 19.33 -11.08
N SER A 447 -14.30 20.22 -11.44
CA SER A 447 -14.99 21.11 -10.49
C SER A 447 -15.98 20.34 -9.60
N ALA A 448 -16.63 19.31 -10.16
CA ALA A 448 -17.54 18.45 -9.40
C ALA A 448 -16.73 17.49 -8.52
N ARG A 449 -16.99 17.51 -7.21
CA ARG A 449 -16.33 16.68 -6.20
C ARG A 449 -17.35 16.11 -5.25
N PRO A 450 -17.05 14.97 -4.59
CA PRO A 450 -17.94 14.44 -3.55
C PRO A 450 -18.18 15.46 -2.45
N GLU A 451 -19.43 15.64 -2.07
CA GLU A 451 -19.82 16.54 -0.98
C GLU A 451 -19.59 15.96 0.42
N GLY A 452 -19.44 14.63 0.52
CA GLY A 452 -19.26 13.94 1.80
C GLY A 452 -19.06 12.44 1.63
N LYS A 453 -18.83 11.74 2.75
CA LYS A 453 -18.55 10.29 2.77
C LYS A 453 -19.68 9.42 2.20
N SER A 454 -20.91 9.90 2.20
CA SER A 454 -22.10 9.21 1.67
C SER A 454 -22.39 9.52 0.20
N ASP A 455 -21.64 10.43 -0.43
CA ASP A 455 -21.79 10.70 -1.86
C ASP A 455 -21.24 9.56 -2.69
N THR A 456 -22.14 8.70 -3.14
CA THR A 456 -21.86 7.58 -4.05
C THR A 456 -22.18 7.91 -5.50
N SER A 457 -22.70 9.12 -5.79
CA SER A 457 -23.13 9.52 -7.14
C SER A 457 -22.01 10.16 -7.95
N THR A 458 -21.22 11.00 -7.33
CA THR A 458 -20.15 11.74 -7.98
C THR A 458 -18.96 10.84 -8.31
N LEU A 459 -18.59 10.75 -9.60
CA LEU A 459 -17.40 10.03 -10.02
C LEU A 459 -16.14 10.78 -9.57
N ARG A 460 -15.24 10.10 -8.91
CA ARG A 460 -13.94 10.63 -8.49
C ARG A 460 -12.91 10.36 -9.59
N TRP A 461 -12.34 11.42 -10.15
CA TRP A 461 -11.34 11.31 -11.19
C TRP A 461 -10.41 12.51 -11.21
N SER A 462 -9.26 12.33 -11.80
CA SER A 462 -8.26 13.36 -12.03
C SER A 462 -7.47 13.08 -13.30
N VAL A 463 -6.72 14.06 -13.78
CA VAL A 463 -5.80 13.87 -14.89
C VAL A 463 -4.44 14.46 -14.52
N ARG A 464 -3.39 13.70 -14.75
CA ARG A 464 -2.02 14.22 -14.78
C ARG A 464 -1.59 14.40 -16.21
N SER A 465 -1.21 15.62 -16.60
CA SER A 465 -0.88 15.96 -17.98
C SER A 465 0.08 17.14 -18.08
N ASP A 466 0.90 17.13 -19.12
CA ASP A 466 1.71 18.25 -19.56
C ASP A 466 1.01 19.14 -20.62
N GLY A 467 -0.29 18.89 -20.84
CA GLY A 467 -1.11 19.56 -21.85
C GLY A 467 -1.11 18.85 -23.21
N HIS A 468 -0.26 17.88 -23.43
CA HIS A 468 -0.17 17.09 -24.66
C HIS A 468 -0.46 15.61 -24.43
N ALA A 469 0.19 15.01 -23.46
CA ALA A 469 0.06 13.61 -23.05
C ALA A 469 -0.31 13.52 -21.58
N GLY A 470 -0.72 12.32 -21.13
CA GLY A 470 -1.01 12.14 -19.72
C GLY A 470 -1.68 10.84 -19.35
N PHE A 471 -2.18 10.83 -18.11
CA PHE A 471 -2.88 9.71 -17.51
C PHE A 471 -4.16 10.21 -16.83
N LEU A 472 -5.26 9.56 -17.15
CA LEU A 472 -6.57 9.75 -16.52
C LEU A 472 -6.69 8.74 -15.38
N PHE A 473 -6.89 9.22 -14.16
CA PHE A 473 -7.08 8.41 -12.96
C PHE A 473 -8.55 8.42 -12.55
N VAL A 474 -9.07 7.24 -12.18
CA VAL A 474 -10.45 7.04 -11.72
C VAL A 474 -10.41 6.27 -10.41
N ASN A 475 -11.17 6.74 -9.43
CA ASN A 475 -11.41 6.02 -8.19
C ASN A 475 -12.91 5.98 -7.86
N ASN A 476 -13.56 4.88 -8.23
CA ASN A 476 -14.94 4.56 -7.85
C ASN A 476 -14.94 3.57 -6.68
N TYR A 477 -14.11 3.82 -5.67
CA TYR A 477 -13.94 2.99 -4.47
C TYR A 477 -13.94 3.86 -3.22
N GLN A 478 -14.50 3.37 -2.15
CA GLN A 478 -14.38 3.93 -0.80
C GLN A 478 -14.53 2.81 0.23
N ARG A 479 -13.64 2.77 1.19
CA ARG A 479 -13.73 1.83 2.32
C ARG A 479 -15.09 1.94 3.01
N LEU A 480 -15.69 0.79 3.34
CA LEU A 480 -16.96 0.65 4.08
C LEU A 480 -18.18 1.33 3.42
N GLN A 481 -18.05 1.82 2.19
CA GLN A 481 -19.14 2.41 1.42
C GLN A 481 -19.17 1.79 0.03
N PRO A 482 -20.12 0.88 -0.28
CA PRO A 482 -20.25 0.34 -1.63
C PRO A 482 -20.47 1.45 -2.66
N MET A 483 -19.66 1.51 -3.69
CA MET A 483 -19.74 2.48 -4.76
C MET A 483 -20.39 1.84 -5.99
N PRO A 484 -21.60 2.27 -6.40
CA PRO A 484 -22.27 1.68 -7.55
C PRO A 484 -21.51 1.95 -8.85
N ALA A 485 -21.70 1.09 -9.85
CA ALA A 485 -21.23 1.33 -11.20
C ALA A 485 -21.77 2.67 -11.76
N LYS A 486 -20.95 3.34 -12.60
CA LYS A 486 -21.32 4.58 -13.28
C LYS A 486 -21.50 4.29 -14.77
N GLU A 487 -22.71 4.37 -15.24
CA GLU A 487 -23.04 4.10 -16.63
C GLU A 487 -22.88 5.34 -17.52
N GLY A 488 -22.59 5.13 -18.80
CA GLY A 488 -22.52 6.20 -19.80
C GLY A 488 -21.36 7.16 -19.64
N VAL A 489 -20.29 6.76 -18.98
CA VAL A 489 -19.12 7.62 -18.74
C VAL A 489 -18.28 7.77 -20.00
N GLN A 490 -18.01 9.02 -20.36
CA GLN A 490 -17.06 9.41 -21.40
C GLN A 490 -16.33 10.67 -20.91
N PHE A 491 -15.03 10.75 -21.16
CA PHE A 491 -14.20 11.89 -20.79
C PHE A 491 -13.90 12.74 -22.04
N GLU A 492 -13.95 14.05 -21.89
CA GLU A 492 -13.57 15.01 -22.93
C GLU A 492 -12.48 15.93 -22.36
N LEU A 493 -11.27 15.76 -22.87
CA LEU A 493 -10.08 16.46 -22.42
C LEU A 493 -9.68 17.51 -23.44
N GLN A 494 -9.70 18.80 -23.03
CA GLN A 494 -9.18 19.88 -23.85
C GLN A 494 -7.66 19.94 -23.68
N LEU A 495 -6.94 19.56 -24.72
CA LEU A 495 -5.48 19.57 -24.78
C LEU A 495 -4.97 20.78 -25.62
N ASN A 496 -3.66 21.08 -25.59
CA ASN A 496 -3.03 22.09 -26.43
C ASN A 496 -3.24 21.83 -27.94
N GLY A 497 -3.33 20.56 -28.35
CA GLY A 497 -3.53 20.11 -29.73
C GLY A 497 -4.99 19.93 -30.16
N GLY A 498 -5.97 20.17 -29.28
CA GLY A 498 -7.38 19.96 -29.54
C GLY A 498 -8.10 19.13 -28.49
N ILE A 499 -9.31 18.69 -28.80
CA ILE A 499 -10.15 17.92 -27.89
C ILE A 499 -9.90 16.42 -28.10
N LEU A 500 -9.61 15.71 -27.01
CA LEU A 500 -9.57 14.26 -26.98
C LEU A 500 -10.77 13.71 -26.23
N ARG A 501 -11.51 12.79 -26.87
CA ARG A 501 -12.57 12.00 -26.19
C ARG A 501 -12.12 10.58 -25.97
N LEU A 502 -12.35 10.05 -24.76
CA LEU A 502 -12.04 8.67 -24.40
C LEU A 502 -13.02 8.12 -23.35
N PRO A 503 -13.46 6.84 -23.50
CA PRO A 503 -13.35 6.03 -24.71
C PRO A 503 -14.18 6.60 -25.87
N GLU A 504 -14.05 6.04 -27.08
CA GLU A 504 -14.81 6.50 -28.25
C GLU A 504 -16.33 6.40 -28.02
N GLN A 505 -16.78 5.31 -27.43
CA GLN A 505 -18.15 5.12 -26.98
C GLN A 505 -18.21 5.17 -25.45
N PRO A 506 -19.24 5.82 -24.88
CA PRO A 506 -19.42 5.83 -23.43
C PRO A 506 -19.35 4.41 -22.84
N CYS A 507 -18.64 4.26 -21.72
CA CYS A 507 -18.48 2.99 -21.01
C CYS A 507 -19.13 3.02 -19.63
N THR A 508 -19.18 1.87 -18.98
CA THR A 508 -19.51 1.76 -17.56
C THR A 508 -18.22 1.71 -16.75
N VAL A 509 -18.05 2.65 -15.82
CA VAL A 509 -17.03 2.53 -14.77
C VAL A 509 -17.54 1.53 -13.75
N PRO A 510 -16.83 0.42 -13.51
CA PRO A 510 -17.32 -0.63 -12.63
C PRO A 510 -17.52 -0.18 -11.18
N ALA A 511 -18.41 -0.89 -10.48
CA ALA A 511 -18.56 -0.73 -9.03
C ALA A 511 -17.25 -1.04 -8.31
N ASP A 512 -16.99 -0.35 -7.23
CA ASP A 512 -15.87 -0.59 -6.31
C ASP A 512 -14.51 -0.75 -7.02
N SER A 513 -14.22 0.10 -8.04
CA SER A 513 -13.03 0.01 -8.88
C SER A 513 -12.13 1.24 -8.80
N SER A 514 -10.83 1.03 -8.98
CA SER A 514 -9.84 2.09 -9.16
C SER A 514 -8.84 1.70 -10.25
N PHE A 515 -8.54 2.62 -11.15
CA PHE A 515 -7.66 2.39 -12.30
C PHE A 515 -7.16 3.71 -12.91
N PHE A 516 -6.26 3.61 -13.87
CA PHE A 516 -5.83 4.77 -14.68
C PHE A 516 -5.56 4.37 -16.13
N TRP A 517 -5.83 5.30 -17.06
CA TRP A 517 -5.68 5.11 -18.50
C TRP A 517 -4.72 6.14 -19.10
N PRO A 518 -3.83 5.75 -20.02
CA PRO A 518 -2.94 6.66 -20.71
C PRO A 518 -3.61 7.32 -21.90
N PHE A 519 -3.12 8.51 -22.26
CA PHE A 519 -3.45 9.16 -23.52
C PHE A 519 -2.24 9.89 -24.11
N ASN A 520 -2.16 9.94 -25.44
CA ASN A 520 -1.07 10.50 -26.24
C ASN A 520 0.32 10.04 -25.82
N LEU A 521 0.44 8.75 -25.45
CA LEU A 521 1.68 8.15 -24.95
C LEU A 521 2.55 7.67 -26.10
N ASP A 522 3.86 7.95 -26.04
CA ASP A 522 4.85 7.39 -26.95
C ASP A 522 5.25 5.99 -26.47
N LEU A 523 5.00 4.99 -27.30
CA LEU A 523 5.41 3.61 -27.10
C LEU A 523 6.57 3.28 -28.04
N SER A 524 7.78 3.77 -27.70
CA SER A 524 9.00 3.54 -28.49
C SER A 524 8.87 3.98 -29.97
N GLY A 525 8.27 5.14 -30.22
CA GLY A 525 8.05 5.73 -31.56
C GLY A 525 6.66 5.46 -32.14
N VAL A 526 5.84 4.63 -31.50
CA VAL A 526 4.43 4.45 -31.83
C VAL A 526 3.56 5.31 -30.93
N LYS A 527 2.80 6.21 -31.50
CA LYS A 527 1.91 7.10 -30.76
C LYS A 527 0.59 6.42 -30.43
N LEU A 528 0.42 6.06 -29.17
CA LEU A 528 -0.85 5.65 -28.59
C LEU A 528 -1.69 6.90 -28.32
N VAL A 529 -2.84 7.04 -28.97
CA VAL A 529 -3.78 8.15 -28.74
C VAL A 529 -4.46 7.96 -27.38
N TYR A 530 -4.94 6.75 -27.08
CA TYR A 530 -5.37 6.33 -25.74
C TYR A 530 -5.55 4.81 -25.66
N ALA A 531 -5.63 4.30 -24.45
CA ALA A 531 -6.09 2.94 -24.18
C ALA A 531 -7.05 2.91 -22.97
N THR A 532 -8.06 2.05 -23.02
CA THR A 532 -8.92 1.74 -21.85
C THR A 532 -8.37 0.54 -21.08
N ALA A 533 -7.05 0.49 -20.96
CA ALA A 533 -6.29 -0.50 -20.21
C ALA A 533 -5.19 0.22 -19.42
N GLN A 534 -4.86 -0.31 -18.25
CA GLN A 534 -3.88 0.28 -17.36
C GLN A 534 -2.47 -0.12 -17.77
N PRO A 535 -1.54 0.83 -18.05
CA PRO A 535 -0.15 0.48 -18.33
C PRO A 535 0.52 -0.08 -17.07
N ILE A 536 1.31 -1.15 -17.23
CA ILE A 536 2.09 -1.77 -16.16
C ILE A 536 3.58 -1.45 -16.32
N CYS A 537 4.16 -1.81 -17.44
CA CYS A 537 5.60 -1.66 -17.66
C CYS A 537 5.96 -1.75 -19.15
N ARG A 538 7.23 -1.50 -19.44
CA ARG A 538 7.84 -1.70 -20.77
C ARG A 538 9.05 -2.62 -20.67
N LEU A 539 9.38 -3.29 -21.77
CA LEU A 539 10.58 -4.10 -21.89
C LEU A 539 11.13 -4.03 -23.31
N GLU A 540 12.41 -3.81 -23.44
CA GLU A 540 13.14 -3.95 -24.73
C GLU A 540 13.81 -5.32 -24.74
N ALA A 541 13.38 -6.19 -25.64
CA ALA A 541 13.93 -7.53 -25.75
C ALA A 541 13.98 -8.02 -27.20
N GLN A 542 15.10 -8.60 -27.64
CA GLN A 542 15.25 -9.25 -28.94
C GLN A 542 14.79 -8.38 -30.14
N GLY A 543 15.05 -7.06 -30.06
CA GLY A 543 14.70 -6.11 -31.11
C GLY A 543 13.22 -5.71 -31.16
N THR A 544 12.44 -6.10 -30.16
CA THR A 544 11.02 -5.76 -30.00
C THR A 544 10.82 -4.95 -28.72
N SER A 545 10.06 -3.84 -28.83
CA SER A 545 9.57 -3.07 -27.68
C SER A 545 8.25 -3.67 -27.21
N TYR A 546 8.23 -4.17 -25.98
CA TYR A 546 7.00 -4.67 -25.36
C TYR A 546 6.41 -3.58 -24.47
N ALA A 547 5.12 -3.26 -24.67
CA ALA A 547 4.33 -2.43 -23.78
C ALA A 547 3.25 -3.31 -23.12
N VAL A 548 3.33 -3.46 -21.80
CA VAL A 548 2.48 -4.37 -21.03
C VAL A 548 1.40 -3.58 -20.33
N PHE A 549 0.17 -4.03 -20.47
CA PHE A 549 -1.02 -3.43 -19.90
C PHE A 549 -1.81 -4.47 -19.08
N ALA A 550 -2.54 -4.00 -18.08
CA ALA A 550 -3.58 -4.77 -17.40
C ALA A 550 -4.95 -4.40 -17.97
N LYS A 551 -5.78 -5.39 -18.21
CA LYS A 551 -7.18 -5.20 -18.56
C LYS A 551 -7.90 -4.57 -17.36
N THR A 552 -8.62 -3.45 -17.59
CA THR A 552 -9.51 -2.90 -16.58
C THR A 552 -10.71 -3.82 -16.42
N ALA A 553 -10.90 -4.40 -15.25
CA ALA A 553 -11.99 -5.32 -14.98
C ALA A 553 -13.34 -4.67 -15.32
N GLY A 554 -14.23 -5.40 -16.01
CA GLY A 554 -15.55 -4.91 -16.41
C GLY A 554 -15.56 -3.88 -17.56
N VAL A 555 -14.39 -3.46 -18.08
CA VAL A 555 -14.29 -2.52 -19.22
C VAL A 555 -13.77 -3.26 -20.45
N SER A 556 -14.40 -3.00 -21.61
CA SER A 556 -13.90 -3.53 -22.89
C SER A 556 -12.60 -2.81 -23.25
N ALA A 557 -11.52 -3.58 -23.43
CA ALA A 557 -10.24 -2.99 -23.77
C ALA A 557 -10.24 -2.45 -25.22
N GLU A 558 -9.80 -1.20 -25.35
CA GLU A 558 -9.70 -0.47 -26.61
C GLU A 558 -8.33 0.24 -26.65
N PHE A 559 -7.68 0.17 -27.82
CA PHE A 559 -6.44 0.85 -28.09
C PHE A 559 -6.60 1.66 -29.39
N VAL A 560 -6.25 2.92 -29.34
CA VAL A 560 -6.29 3.83 -30.49
C VAL A 560 -4.91 4.36 -30.75
N PHE A 561 -4.45 4.26 -31.99
CA PHE A 561 -3.12 4.72 -32.42
C PHE A 561 -3.23 5.75 -33.52
N ASP A 562 -2.25 6.65 -33.62
CA ASP A 562 -2.05 7.50 -34.79
C ASP A 562 -1.66 6.60 -35.99
N ALA A 563 -2.39 6.73 -37.11
CA ALA A 563 -2.17 5.87 -38.27
C ALA A 563 -0.98 6.32 -39.13
N ALA A 564 -0.39 7.50 -38.89
CA ALA A 564 0.66 8.04 -39.72
C ALA A 564 1.93 7.16 -39.68
N GLY A 565 2.23 6.52 -40.82
CA GLY A 565 3.42 5.64 -40.93
C GLY A 565 3.38 4.38 -40.05
N LEU A 566 2.21 3.99 -39.57
CA LEU A 566 2.06 2.83 -38.69
C LEU A 566 1.36 1.67 -39.40
N MET A 567 1.94 0.48 -39.33
CA MET A 567 1.36 -0.76 -39.85
C MET A 567 0.97 -1.68 -38.70
N VAL A 568 -0.24 -2.23 -38.73
CA VAL A 568 -0.68 -3.29 -37.84
C VAL A 568 -0.37 -4.62 -38.48
N GLU A 569 0.56 -5.39 -37.92
CA GLU A 569 0.93 -6.73 -38.40
C GLU A 569 -0.08 -7.79 -37.93
N SER A 570 -0.56 -7.65 -36.70
CA SER A 570 -1.61 -8.50 -36.13
C SER A 570 -2.33 -7.81 -34.97
N ALA A 571 -3.59 -8.18 -34.76
CA ALA A 571 -4.40 -7.77 -33.63
C ALA A 571 -5.41 -8.86 -33.30
N ASN A 572 -5.64 -9.14 -32.01
CA ASN A 572 -6.65 -10.09 -31.56
C ASN A 572 -8.02 -9.45 -31.30
N GLY A 573 -8.15 -8.13 -31.55
CA GLY A 573 -9.38 -7.36 -31.43
C GLY A 573 -9.95 -6.95 -32.78
N ARG A 574 -11.08 -6.26 -32.77
CA ARG A 574 -11.70 -5.68 -33.96
C ARG A 574 -10.92 -4.45 -34.42
N LEU A 575 -10.29 -4.54 -35.60
CA LEU A 575 -9.53 -3.46 -36.22
C LEU A 575 -10.43 -2.63 -37.11
N THR A 576 -10.35 -1.29 -36.96
CA THR A 576 -10.91 -0.31 -37.89
C THR A 576 -9.95 0.87 -38.06
N ILE A 577 -9.94 1.47 -39.27
CA ILE A 577 -9.13 2.66 -39.54
C ILE A 577 -10.09 3.78 -39.94
N ALA A 578 -10.10 4.86 -39.20
CA ALA A 578 -10.96 6.00 -39.43
C ALA A 578 -10.30 7.29 -38.95
N ASN A 579 -10.54 8.41 -39.65
CA ASN A 579 -10.10 9.76 -39.23
C ASN A 579 -8.60 9.87 -38.91
N GLY A 580 -7.73 9.11 -39.58
CA GLY A 580 -6.30 9.10 -39.31
C GLY A 580 -5.88 8.28 -38.11
N HIS A 581 -6.77 7.51 -37.52
CA HIS A 581 -6.51 6.67 -36.37
C HIS A 581 -6.78 5.18 -36.69
N ILE A 582 -5.99 4.33 -36.04
CA ILE A 582 -6.20 2.87 -36.01
C ILE A 582 -6.87 2.55 -34.68
N HIS A 583 -8.07 2.00 -34.73
CA HIS A 583 -8.84 1.56 -33.57
C HIS A 583 -8.80 0.05 -33.49
N VAL A 584 -8.37 -0.48 -32.35
CA VAL A 584 -8.43 -1.91 -32.03
C VAL A 584 -9.32 -2.07 -30.81
N GLN A 585 -10.54 -2.53 -31.02
CA GLN A 585 -11.58 -2.66 -30.01
C GLN A 585 -11.77 -4.12 -29.58
N ARG A 586 -12.29 -4.33 -28.36
CA ARG A 586 -12.54 -5.66 -27.78
C ARG A 586 -11.29 -6.53 -27.79
N VAL A 587 -10.17 -5.92 -27.40
CA VAL A 587 -8.90 -6.63 -27.28
C VAL A 587 -8.99 -7.65 -26.15
N GLU A 588 -8.63 -8.90 -26.47
CA GLU A 588 -8.65 -9.98 -25.50
C GLU A 588 -7.34 -10.04 -24.71
N ALA A 589 -7.46 -10.30 -23.39
CA ALA A 589 -6.32 -10.45 -22.51
C ALA A 589 -5.67 -11.84 -22.64
N GLY A 590 -4.37 -11.90 -22.42
CA GLY A 590 -3.58 -13.14 -22.40
C GLY A 590 -2.08 -12.86 -22.41
N THR A 591 -1.29 -13.90 -22.36
CA THR A 591 0.18 -13.84 -22.33
C THR A 591 0.80 -13.62 -23.72
N GLY A 592 0.00 -13.65 -24.79
CA GLY A 592 0.44 -13.41 -26.17
C GLY A 592 0.50 -11.92 -26.53
N THR A 593 1.04 -11.65 -27.72
CA THR A 593 0.94 -10.33 -28.33
C THR A 593 -0.52 -10.06 -28.71
N ALA A 594 -1.14 -9.10 -28.03
CA ALA A 594 -2.50 -8.69 -28.33
C ALA A 594 -2.55 -7.83 -29.62
N ILE A 595 -1.58 -6.91 -29.79
CA ILE A 595 -1.45 -6.06 -30.98
C ILE A 595 0.03 -5.97 -31.33
N ARG A 596 0.37 -6.26 -32.60
CA ARG A 596 1.72 -6.09 -33.12
C ARG A 596 1.74 -4.99 -34.16
N LEU A 597 2.64 -4.05 -33.93
CA LEU A 597 2.76 -2.82 -34.71
C LEU A 597 4.17 -2.69 -35.29
N ARG A 598 4.29 -2.06 -36.46
CA ARG A 598 5.57 -1.70 -37.06
C ARG A 598 5.52 -0.25 -37.50
N ASP A 599 6.49 0.56 -37.07
CA ASP A 599 6.61 1.94 -37.54
C ASP A 599 7.26 2.02 -38.92
N ALA A 600 7.27 3.22 -39.54
CA ALA A 600 7.88 3.46 -40.83
C ALA A 600 9.40 3.21 -40.86
N GLY A 601 10.07 3.23 -39.71
CA GLY A 601 11.48 2.91 -39.53
C GLY A 601 11.77 1.41 -39.40
N GLY A 602 10.73 0.58 -39.42
CA GLY A 602 10.83 -0.87 -39.25
C GLY A 602 10.89 -1.35 -37.80
N ARG A 603 10.77 -0.46 -36.81
CA ARG A 603 10.75 -0.80 -35.36
C ARG A 603 9.47 -1.54 -35.03
N GLN A 604 9.59 -2.60 -34.28
CA GLN A 604 8.47 -3.43 -33.86
C GLN A 604 8.05 -3.13 -32.42
N VAL A 605 6.76 -2.90 -32.20
CA VAL A 605 6.12 -2.72 -30.91
C VAL A 605 5.06 -3.79 -30.69
N SER A 606 5.12 -4.50 -29.58
CA SER A 606 4.18 -5.53 -29.18
C SER A 606 3.41 -5.07 -27.93
N ILE A 607 2.09 -4.96 -28.06
CA ILE A 607 1.21 -4.73 -26.90
C ILE A 607 0.86 -6.09 -26.31
N VAL A 608 1.10 -6.25 -25.02
CA VAL A 608 0.66 -7.41 -24.22
C VAL A 608 -0.41 -6.91 -23.27
N LEU A 609 -1.60 -7.50 -23.33
CA LEU A 609 -2.71 -7.16 -22.44
C LEU A 609 -2.94 -8.34 -21.48
N LEU A 610 -2.48 -8.18 -20.25
CA LEU A 610 -2.65 -9.19 -19.20
C LEU A 610 -4.05 -9.12 -18.59
N GLY A 611 -4.60 -10.28 -18.23
CA GLY A 611 -5.76 -10.39 -17.35
C GLY A 611 -5.43 -9.95 -15.92
N GLU A 612 -6.42 -9.89 -15.04
CA GLU A 612 -6.20 -9.45 -13.65
C GLU A 612 -5.18 -10.34 -12.94
N GLU A 613 -5.36 -11.65 -12.96
CA GLU A 613 -4.47 -12.61 -12.30
C GLU A 613 -3.02 -12.52 -12.82
N ASP A 614 -2.82 -12.56 -14.15
CA ASP A 614 -1.48 -12.45 -14.73
C ASP A 614 -0.85 -11.08 -14.46
N SER A 615 -1.64 -10.01 -14.41
CA SER A 615 -1.15 -8.66 -14.11
C SER A 615 -0.64 -8.54 -12.67
N LEU A 616 -1.28 -9.21 -11.72
CA LEU A 616 -0.83 -9.30 -10.33
C LEU A 616 0.32 -10.29 -10.15
N ALA A 617 0.46 -11.27 -11.05
CA ALA A 617 1.58 -12.21 -11.10
C ALA A 617 2.80 -11.64 -11.85
N CYS A 618 2.73 -10.40 -12.37
CA CYS A 618 3.81 -9.76 -13.14
C CYS A 618 4.88 -9.19 -12.21
N TRP A 619 6.14 -9.57 -12.47
CA TRP A 619 7.34 -9.07 -11.82
C TRP A 619 8.32 -8.58 -12.86
N LYS A 620 9.18 -7.65 -12.49
CA LYS A 620 10.25 -7.11 -13.35
C LYS A 620 11.55 -7.04 -12.56
N GLY A 621 12.65 -7.48 -13.15
CA GLY A 621 13.93 -7.42 -12.49
C GLY A 621 15.11 -7.77 -13.40
N ILE A 622 16.32 -7.46 -12.92
CA ILE A 622 17.55 -7.78 -13.63
C ILE A 622 18.04 -9.17 -13.20
N TRP A 623 18.12 -10.08 -14.14
CA TRP A 623 18.65 -11.43 -13.94
C TRP A 623 19.69 -11.72 -15.00
N HIS A 624 20.89 -12.22 -14.59
CA HIS A 624 22.06 -12.42 -15.45
C HIS A 624 22.44 -11.19 -16.32
N GLY A 625 22.29 -9.99 -15.73
CA GLY A 625 22.65 -8.72 -16.40
C GLY A 625 21.63 -8.19 -17.41
N HIS A 626 20.52 -8.88 -17.61
CA HIS A 626 19.42 -8.46 -18.50
C HIS A 626 18.14 -8.20 -17.72
N GLU A 627 17.35 -7.26 -18.20
CA GLU A 627 16.02 -7.00 -17.66
C GLU A 627 15.03 -8.06 -18.17
N HIS A 628 14.26 -8.62 -17.26
CA HIS A 628 13.25 -9.63 -17.53
C HIS A 628 11.91 -9.26 -16.94
N LEU A 629 10.85 -9.69 -17.61
CA LEU A 629 9.52 -9.84 -17.03
C LEU A 629 9.30 -11.30 -16.65
N PHE A 630 8.67 -11.49 -15.49
CA PHE A 630 8.30 -12.81 -14.99
C PHE A 630 6.80 -12.83 -14.70
N LEU A 631 6.13 -13.93 -15.01
CA LEU A 631 4.76 -14.19 -14.57
C LEU A 631 4.78 -15.41 -13.64
N THR A 632 4.55 -15.19 -12.37
CA THR A 632 4.46 -16.22 -11.34
C THR A 632 3.61 -15.77 -10.17
N ALA A 633 2.77 -16.67 -9.65
CA ALA A 633 2.06 -16.46 -8.39
C ALA A 633 2.95 -16.70 -7.16
N ALA A 634 4.13 -17.32 -7.34
CA ALA A 634 5.11 -17.49 -6.28
C ALA A 634 5.77 -16.14 -5.91
N GLU A 635 6.21 -16.01 -4.68
CA GLU A 635 7.09 -14.94 -4.26
C GLU A 635 8.40 -15.03 -5.04
N LEU A 636 8.80 -13.95 -5.71
CA LEU A 636 9.99 -13.92 -6.55
C LEU A 636 11.04 -13.01 -5.94
N ILE A 637 12.24 -13.54 -5.75
CA ILE A 637 13.41 -12.80 -5.24
C ILE A 637 14.60 -13.07 -6.15
N ILE A 638 15.29 -11.99 -6.55
CA ILE A 638 16.56 -12.09 -7.28
C ILE A 638 17.67 -11.61 -6.36
N ASP A 639 18.62 -12.50 -6.07
CA ASP A 639 19.80 -12.18 -5.27
C ASP A 639 21.07 -12.76 -5.91
N ASN A 640 22.03 -11.89 -6.24
CA ASN A 640 23.33 -12.25 -6.79
C ASN A 640 23.27 -13.26 -7.97
N GLY A 641 22.31 -13.03 -8.90
CA GLY A 641 22.13 -13.87 -10.08
C GLY A 641 21.36 -15.17 -9.85
N THR A 642 20.94 -15.44 -8.61
CA THR A 642 20.02 -16.53 -8.28
C THR A 642 18.60 -16.00 -8.24
N LEU A 643 17.70 -16.65 -8.96
CA LEU A 643 16.25 -16.42 -8.90
C LEU A 643 15.64 -17.43 -7.93
N ARG A 644 15.06 -16.95 -6.85
CA ARG A 644 14.41 -17.77 -5.84
C ARG A 644 12.90 -17.57 -5.92
N LEU A 645 12.18 -18.68 -6.03
CA LEU A 645 10.71 -18.71 -6.00
C LEU A 645 10.28 -19.38 -4.69
N LYS A 646 9.35 -18.74 -3.97
CA LYS A 646 8.75 -19.30 -2.76
C LYS A 646 7.24 -19.41 -2.91
N SER A 647 6.67 -20.50 -2.40
CA SER A 647 5.23 -20.72 -2.40
C SER A 647 4.79 -21.57 -1.20
N VAL A 648 3.51 -21.49 -0.85
CA VAL A 648 2.93 -22.35 0.19
C VAL A 648 2.75 -23.76 -0.36
N ALA A 649 3.28 -24.77 0.35
CA ALA A 649 3.12 -26.19 -0.02
C ALA A 649 1.70 -26.71 0.24
N PRO A 650 1.23 -27.75 -0.52
CA PRO A 650 1.84 -28.30 -1.72
C PRO A 650 1.48 -27.43 -2.94
N ALA A 651 2.45 -26.97 -3.68
CA ALA A 651 2.20 -26.21 -4.90
C ALA A 651 3.16 -26.62 -6.01
N GLU A 652 2.62 -26.77 -7.24
CA GLU A 652 3.45 -26.66 -8.42
C GLU A 652 3.83 -25.21 -8.63
N VAL A 653 5.12 -24.93 -8.64
CA VAL A 653 5.63 -23.58 -8.89
C VAL A 653 5.91 -23.44 -10.37
N SER A 654 5.36 -22.41 -11.01
CA SER A 654 5.67 -22.09 -12.39
C SER A 654 6.13 -20.64 -12.51
N VAL A 655 7.04 -20.38 -13.43
CA VAL A 655 7.45 -19.03 -13.81
C VAL A 655 7.53 -18.93 -15.33
N ALA A 656 6.85 -17.94 -15.90
CA ALA A 656 7.03 -17.59 -17.31
C ALA A 656 7.95 -16.38 -17.43
N MET A 657 8.89 -16.40 -18.38
CA MET A 657 9.96 -15.42 -18.53
C MET A 657 9.99 -14.78 -19.91
N LEU A 658 10.23 -13.47 -19.95
CA LEU A 658 10.44 -12.69 -21.18
C LEU A 658 11.58 -11.66 -20.93
N PRO A 659 12.69 -11.67 -21.75
CA PRO A 659 13.02 -12.70 -22.74
C PRO A 659 13.21 -14.05 -22.08
N ALA A 660 12.95 -15.10 -22.83
CA ALA A 660 13.22 -16.44 -22.34
C ALA A 660 14.72 -16.71 -22.40
N PRO A 661 15.35 -17.20 -21.33
CA PRO A 661 16.73 -17.67 -21.40
C PRO A 661 16.82 -18.96 -22.23
N ASP A 662 18.01 -19.26 -22.75
CA ASP A 662 18.24 -20.48 -23.54
C ASP A 662 18.03 -21.75 -22.71
N SER A 663 18.47 -21.72 -21.46
CA SER A 663 18.26 -22.78 -20.48
C SER A 663 18.10 -22.23 -19.06
N VAL A 664 17.40 -22.95 -18.22
CA VAL A 664 17.24 -22.69 -16.79
C VAL A 664 17.58 -23.97 -16.04
N LYS A 665 18.43 -23.88 -15.04
CA LYS A 665 18.77 -25.02 -14.17
C LYS A 665 18.05 -24.93 -12.85
N ILE A 666 17.45 -26.04 -12.43
CA ILE A 666 16.78 -26.22 -11.15
C ILE A 666 17.45 -27.41 -10.46
N ALA A 667 17.97 -27.21 -9.26
CA ALA A 667 18.74 -28.26 -8.55
C ALA A 667 19.83 -28.91 -9.42
N GLY A 668 20.44 -28.15 -10.34
CA GLY A 668 21.49 -28.60 -11.26
C GLY A 668 20.99 -29.33 -12.52
N MET A 669 19.70 -29.59 -12.67
CA MET A 669 19.09 -30.20 -13.86
C MET A 669 18.45 -29.15 -14.75
N GLU A 670 18.42 -29.37 -16.06
CA GLU A 670 17.72 -28.47 -16.99
C GLU A 670 16.21 -28.56 -16.79
N ALA A 671 15.57 -27.38 -16.64
CA ALA A 671 14.13 -27.27 -16.51
C ALA A 671 13.40 -27.48 -17.85
N VAL A 672 12.31 -28.23 -17.82
CA VAL A 672 11.42 -28.36 -19.00
C VAL A 672 10.63 -27.08 -19.18
N SER A 673 10.64 -26.54 -20.40
CA SER A 673 9.92 -25.30 -20.72
C SER A 673 8.84 -25.51 -21.76
N LYS A 674 7.82 -24.65 -21.73
CA LYS A 674 6.70 -24.59 -22.68
C LYS A 674 6.49 -23.16 -23.16
N ALA A 675 6.15 -22.99 -24.44
CA ALA A 675 5.74 -21.68 -24.96
C ALA A 675 4.44 -21.21 -24.27
N ASP A 676 4.40 -19.93 -23.89
CA ASP A 676 3.28 -19.30 -23.22
C ASP A 676 3.14 -17.85 -23.75
N GLY A 677 2.52 -17.71 -24.90
CA GLY A 677 2.41 -16.43 -25.58
C GLY A 677 3.77 -15.86 -26.01
N VAL A 678 4.13 -14.69 -25.47
CA VAL A 678 5.46 -14.08 -25.68
C VAL A 678 6.48 -14.57 -24.65
N PHE A 679 6.03 -15.27 -23.64
CA PHE A 679 6.85 -15.84 -22.57
C PHE A 679 7.22 -17.30 -22.87
N ARG A 680 8.17 -17.80 -22.13
CA ARG A 680 8.44 -19.24 -21.98
C ARG A 680 8.25 -19.61 -20.52
N ARG A 681 7.35 -20.58 -20.27
CA ARG A 681 7.00 -21.05 -18.92
C ARG A 681 7.83 -22.27 -18.55
N PHE A 682 8.38 -22.18 -17.35
CA PHE A 682 9.12 -23.26 -16.69
C PHE A 682 8.30 -23.76 -15.52
N ASN A 683 8.03 -25.05 -15.47
CA ASN A 683 7.35 -25.68 -14.34
C ASN A 683 8.40 -26.30 -13.43
N VAL A 684 8.23 -26.05 -12.15
CA VAL A 684 9.14 -26.49 -11.11
C VAL A 684 8.34 -27.25 -10.08
N SER A 685 8.70 -28.50 -9.84
CA SER A 685 8.11 -29.26 -8.73
C SER A 685 9.11 -29.26 -7.59
N PRO A 686 8.81 -28.57 -6.48
CA PRO A 686 9.59 -28.71 -5.27
C PRO A 686 9.61 -30.15 -4.78
N ASP A 687 10.63 -30.54 -4.04
CA ASP A 687 10.65 -31.84 -3.40
C ASP A 687 9.41 -32.01 -2.49
N PRO A 688 8.71 -33.15 -2.57
CA PRO A 688 7.55 -33.38 -1.72
C PRO A 688 7.94 -33.34 -0.24
N VAL A 689 7.31 -32.47 0.51
CA VAL A 689 7.49 -32.44 1.97
C VAL A 689 6.31 -33.12 2.66
N GLY A 690 6.60 -33.91 3.68
CA GLY A 690 5.58 -34.54 4.49
C GLY A 690 4.75 -33.48 5.25
N GLN A 691 3.43 -33.63 5.22
CA GLN A 691 2.53 -32.73 5.95
C GLN A 691 2.86 -32.70 7.45
N VAL A 692 2.97 -31.51 8.00
CA VAL A 692 3.19 -31.32 9.44
C VAL A 692 1.85 -31.38 10.16
N HIS A 693 1.69 -32.34 11.06
CA HIS A 693 0.50 -32.46 11.89
C HIS A 693 0.80 -31.95 13.30
N ILE A 694 0.01 -31.01 13.77
CA ILE A 694 0.04 -30.51 15.14
C ILE A 694 -1.09 -31.15 15.96
N LYS A 695 -0.90 -31.21 17.26
CA LYS A 695 -1.97 -31.62 18.20
C LYS A 695 -2.33 -30.43 19.08
N LEU A 696 -3.62 -30.16 19.19
CA LEU A 696 -4.19 -29.13 20.06
C LEU A 696 -4.79 -29.83 21.30
N GLU A 697 -4.36 -29.39 22.46
CA GLU A 697 -4.84 -29.90 23.76
C GLU A 697 -5.41 -28.74 24.57
N SER A 698 -6.69 -28.82 24.93
CA SER A 698 -7.31 -27.85 25.82
C SER A 698 -6.79 -28.07 27.25
N VAL A 699 -6.10 -27.05 27.75
CA VAL A 699 -5.52 -27.09 29.12
C VAL A 699 -6.47 -26.48 30.14
N GLN A 700 -7.14 -25.36 29.73
CA GLN A 700 -8.05 -24.61 30.58
C GLN A 700 -9.18 -24.03 29.72
N PRO A 701 -10.46 -24.17 30.12
CA PRO A 701 -11.55 -23.48 29.46
C PRO A 701 -11.50 -21.97 29.74
N ALA A 702 -12.21 -21.20 28.94
CA ALA A 702 -12.39 -19.76 29.18
C ALA A 702 -13.14 -19.53 30.52
N GLY A 703 -12.65 -18.61 31.31
CA GLY A 703 -13.36 -18.03 32.45
C GLY A 703 -14.34 -16.95 32.05
N PRO A 704 -14.88 -16.18 33.01
CA PRO A 704 -15.71 -15.02 32.70
C PRO A 704 -14.90 -13.92 31.96
N ALA A 705 -15.56 -13.16 31.11
CA ALA A 705 -14.95 -12.00 30.52
C ALA A 705 -14.58 -10.96 31.60
N ARG A 706 -13.48 -10.25 31.39
CA ARG A 706 -13.06 -9.19 32.31
C ARG A 706 -13.96 -7.97 32.19
N THR A 707 -14.06 -7.18 33.25
CA THR A 707 -14.60 -5.83 33.17
C THR A 707 -13.57 -4.95 32.49
N ILE A 708 -13.92 -4.33 31.36
CA ILE A 708 -13.02 -3.49 30.58
C ILE A 708 -13.06 -2.05 31.15
N PRO A 709 -11.96 -1.53 31.72
CA PRO A 709 -11.90 -0.17 32.21
C PRO A 709 -11.78 0.80 31.04
N ILE A 710 -12.22 2.04 31.27
CA ILE A 710 -11.93 3.18 30.40
C ILE A 710 -10.69 3.88 30.93
N GLY A 711 -9.64 3.86 30.14
CA GLY A 711 -8.33 4.38 30.52
C GLY A 711 -8.19 5.91 30.40
N ARG A 712 -6.95 6.37 30.54
CA ARG A 712 -6.60 7.78 30.50
C ARG A 712 -6.98 8.48 29.19
N ALA A 713 -6.86 7.79 28.07
CA ALA A 713 -7.25 8.29 26.75
C ALA A 713 -8.78 8.35 26.53
N LYS A 714 -9.58 7.96 27.55
CA LYS A 714 -11.05 7.86 27.52
C LYS A 714 -11.58 6.83 26.53
N VAL A 715 -10.82 5.81 26.26
CA VAL A 715 -11.16 4.63 25.47
C VAL A 715 -10.88 3.37 26.27
N ALA A 716 -11.37 2.23 25.79
CA ALA A 716 -11.15 0.91 26.42
C ALA A 716 -9.65 0.63 26.63
N GLU A 717 -9.29 0.13 27.80
CA GLU A 717 -7.93 -0.18 28.21
C GLU A 717 -7.62 -1.65 27.97
N ALA A 718 -6.44 -1.93 27.37
CA ALA A 718 -6.01 -3.28 27.06
C ALA A 718 -5.82 -4.16 28.32
N PRO A 719 -5.92 -5.50 28.17
CA PRO A 719 -5.71 -6.41 29.28
C PRO A 719 -4.25 -6.44 29.75
N GLY A 720 -4.05 -6.45 31.05
CA GLY A 720 -2.77 -6.74 31.66
C GLY A 720 -2.51 -8.23 31.79
N ASP A 721 -1.32 -8.60 32.29
CA ASP A 721 -0.92 -10.01 32.45
C ASP A 721 -1.84 -10.79 33.40
N ALA A 722 -2.34 -10.13 34.44
CA ALA A 722 -3.24 -10.74 35.43
C ALA A 722 -4.59 -11.16 34.82
N ASP A 723 -5.09 -10.45 33.83
CA ASP A 723 -6.36 -10.77 33.17
C ASP A 723 -6.32 -12.13 32.47
N PHE A 724 -5.14 -12.53 31.96
CA PHE A 724 -4.95 -13.81 31.28
C PHE A 724 -5.06 -15.04 32.20
N ALA A 725 -5.27 -14.86 33.49
CA ALA A 725 -5.67 -15.95 34.39
C ALA A 725 -7.06 -16.51 34.00
N GLN A 726 -7.92 -15.70 33.34
CA GLN A 726 -9.25 -16.11 32.87
C GLN A 726 -9.28 -16.60 31.42
N ALA A 727 -8.13 -16.64 30.76
CA ALA A 727 -8.05 -17.04 29.35
C ALA A 727 -8.37 -18.54 29.18
N ALA A 728 -8.97 -18.87 28.04
CA ALA A 728 -8.88 -20.22 27.52
C ALA A 728 -7.42 -20.54 27.18
N VAL A 729 -6.91 -21.70 27.60
CA VAL A 729 -5.50 -22.08 27.36
C VAL A 729 -5.43 -23.35 26.54
N TRP A 730 -4.68 -23.27 25.43
CA TRP A 730 -4.44 -24.40 24.56
C TRP A 730 -2.95 -24.67 24.43
N ARG A 731 -2.58 -25.96 24.55
CA ARG A 731 -1.22 -26.42 24.28
C ARG A 731 -1.12 -26.87 22.84
N VAL A 732 -0.16 -26.32 22.10
CA VAL A 732 0.18 -26.70 20.73
C VAL A 732 1.38 -27.63 20.76
N LYS A 733 1.18 -28.90 20.35
CA LYS A 733 2.26 -29.89 20.28
C LYS A 733 2.75 -30.02 18.85
N LEU A 734 3.99 -29.63 18.62
CA LEU A 734 4.70 -29.83 17.37
C LEU A 734 5.36 -31.22 17.34
N PRO A 735 5.62 -31.81 16.15
CA PRO A 735 6.38 -33.04 16.02
C PRO A 735 7.82 -32.88 16.59
N GLU A 736 8.27 -33.84 17.37
CA GLU A 736 9.60 -33.79 18.02
C GLU A 736 10.78 -33.78 17.05
N ASN A 737 10.64 -34.39 15.87
CA ASN A 737 11.68 -34.55 14.86
C ASN A 737 11.52 -33.59 13.68
N LEU A 738 10.90 -32.44 13.89
CA LEU A 738 10.73 -31.45 12.83
C LEU A 738 12.06 -30.79 12.50
N ASP A 739 12.40 -30.75 11.19
CA ASP A 739 13.60 -30.04 10.73
C ASP A 739 13.50 -28.54 11.03
N PRO A 740 14.41 -27.97 11.82
CA PRO A 740 14.37 -26.56 12.21
C PRO A 740 14.59 -25.60 11.03
N ASN A 741 15.03 -26.09 9.87
CA ASN A 741 15.24 -25.29 8.68
C ASN A 741 13.96 -25.14 7.84
N ARG A 742 12.92 -25.93 8.12
CA ARG A 742 11.62 -25.77 7.43
C ARG A 742 11.00 -24.42 7.79
N GLU A 743 10.55 -23.71 6.79
CA GLU A 743 9.92 -22.39 6.95
C GLU A 743 8.41 -22.58 7.14
N LEU A 744 8.00 -22.65 8.40
CA LEU A 744 6.61 -22.92 8.80
C LEU A 744 5.98 -21.68 9.43
N LEU A 745 4.74 -21.40 9.03
CA LEU A 745 3.85 -20.47 9.68
C LEU A 745 2.70 -21.24 10.34
N LEU A 746 2.43 -20.98 11.61
CA LEU A 746 1.18 -21.37 12.24
C LEU A 746 0.18 -20.24 12.09
N ARG A 747 -0.89 -20.49 11.37
CA ARG A 747 -2.01 -19.56 11.24
C ARG A 747 -3.07 -19.87 12.27
N VAL A 748 -3.20 -19.00 13.26
CA VAL A 748 -4.09 -19.17 14.42
C VAL A 748 -5.44 -18.56 14.11
N HIS A 749 -6.49 -19.38 14.14
CA HIS A 749 -7.88 -18.97 14.00
C HIS A 749 -8.54 -18.99 15.38
N TYR A 750 -8.96 -17.85 15.86
CA TYR A 750 -9.60 -17.75 17.16
C TYR A 750 -10.76 -16.74 17.14
N ILE A 751 -11.61 -16.82 18.14
CA ILE A 751 -12.62 -15.82 18.47
C ILE A 751 -12.45 -15.48 19.94
N GLY A 752 -12.23 -14.21 20.25
CA GLY A 752 -11.99 -13.76 21.61
C GLY A 752 -11.75 -12.26 21.69
N ASP A 753 -11.28 -11.78 22.82
CA ASP A 753 -10.92 -10.38 23.02
C ASP A 753 -9.46 -10.15 22.58
N ALA A 754 -8.53 -10.85 23.20
CA ALA A 754 -7.12 -10.82 22.88
C ALA A 754 -6.51 -12.22 22.96
N ALA A 755 -5.54 -12.50 22.08
CA ALA A 755 -4.76 -13.72 22.14
C ALA A 755 -3.31 -13.42 22.52
N ARG A 756 -2.67 -14.32 23.26
CA ARG A 756 -1.25 -14.31 23.57
C ARG A 756 -0.64 -15.68 23.35
N VAL A 757 0.53 -15.73 22.77
CA VAL A 757 1.27 -16.97 22.52
C VAL A 757 2.55 -16.98 23.33
N TYR A 758 2.73 -18.06 24.09
CA TYR A 758 3.87 -18.23 25.01
C TYR A 758 4.72 -19.44 24.63
N LEU A 759 6.02 -19.28 24.69
CA LEU A 759 7.00 -20.37 24.55
C LEU A 759 7.82 -20.48 25.83
N GLY A 760 7.70 -21.60 26.53
CA GLY A 760 8.42 -21.80 27.79
C GLY A 760 8.17 -20.71 28.83
N GLY A 761 6.97 -20.10 28.81
CA GLY A 761 6.56 -19.01 29.70
C GLY A 761 6.90 -17.60 29.22
N ARG A 762 7.69 -17.45 28.14
CA ARG A 762 7.99 -16.16 27.51
C ARG A 762 6.91 -15.80 26.47
N LEU A 763 6.41 -14.58 26.49
CA LEU A 763 5.50 -14.08 25.47
C LEU A 763 6.23 -13.96 24.12
N LEU A 764 5.72 -14.63 23.08
CA LEU A 764 6.25 -14.57 21.72
C LEU A 764 5.57 -13.47 20.91
N THR A 765 4.25 -13.56 20.79
CA THR A 765 3.43 -12.61 20.05
C THR A 765 2.06 -12.50 20.69
N ASP A 766 1.31 -11.47 20.37
CA ASP A 766 -0.04 -11.21 20.83
C ASP A 766 -0.87 -10.54 19.72
N ASP A 767 -2.18 -10.63 19.84
CA ASP A 767 -3.11 -10.05 18.86
C ASP A 767 -4.38 -9.57 19.56
N PHE A 768 -4.95 -8.49 19.05
CA PHE A 768 -6.29 -8.04 19.37
C PHE A 768 -7.25 -8.48 18.27
N TYR A 769 -8.19 -9.34 18.61
CA TYR A 769 -9.12 -9.91 17.65
C TYR A 769 -9.85 -8.87 16.82
N ASN A 770 -9.72 -8.98 15.50
CA ASN A 770 -10.38 -8.12 14.50
C ASN A 770 -11.16 -8.91 13.44
N GLY A 771 -11.31 -10.23 13.64
CA GLY A 771 -11.94 -11.15 12.70
C GLY A 771 -10.98 -11.78 11.69
N ASN A 772 -9.69 -11.41 11.71
CA ASN A 772 -8.64 -12.11 10.96
C ASN A 772 -7.96 -13.16 11.82
N SER A 773 -7.30 -14.12 11.18
CA SER A 773 -6.29 -14.98 11.80
C SER A 773 -4.97 -14.21 11.94
N PHE A 774 -4.09 -14.65 12.85
CA PHE A 774 -2.72 -14.14 12.93
C PHE A 774 -1.72 -15.28 12.74
N ASP A 775 -0.53 -14.94 12.25
CA ASP A 775 0.50 -15.92 11.89
C ASP A 775 1.64 -15.93 12.93
N ILE A 776 2.30 -17.08 13.09
CA ILE A 776 3.49 -17.26 13.94
C ILE A 776 4.56 -17.96 13.10
N GLY A 777 5.66 -17.27 12.81
CA GLY A 777 6.80 -17.85 12.09
C GLY A 777 7.67 -18.72 12.99
N LEU A 778 7.61 -20.05 12.83
CA LEU A 778 8.31 -20.97 13.73
C LEU A 778 9.83 -20.91 13.60
N LYS A 779 10.33 -20.66 12.39
CA LYS A 779 11.78 -20.59 12.10
C LYS A 779 12.50 -19.54 12.96
N ARG A 780 11.85 -18.41 13.22
CA ARG A 780 12.40 -17.31 14.04
C ARG A 780 12.74 -17.78 15.47
N TYR A 781 11.99 -18.71 16.00
CA TYR A 781 12.10 -19.19 17.37
C TYR A 781 12.79 -20.57 17.47
N ALA A 782 13.29 -21.11 16.35
CA ALA A 782 14.01 -22.37 16.32
C ALA A 782 15.39 -22.24 17.01
N PRO A 783 15.95 -23.30 17.63
CA PRO A 783 15.30 -24.62 17.89
C PRO A 783 14.41 -24.65 19.13
N GLY A 784 14.28 -23.54 19.86
CA GLY A 784 13.56 -23.48 21.14
C GLY A 784 12.10 -23.92 21.02
N ILE A 785 11.42 -23.52 19.94
CA ILE A 785 10.00 -23.80 19.70
C ILE A 785 9.69 -25.31 19.62
N TYR A 786 10.65 -26.15 19.27
CA TYR A 786 10.48 -27.61 19.18
C TYR A 786 10.75 -28.35 20.50
N ARG A 787 11.27 -27.64 21.50
CA ARG A 787 11.72 -28.22 22.78
C ARG A 787 10.99 -27.70 23.99
N GLN A 788 10.29 -26.59 23.83
CA GLN A 788 9.57 -25.92 24.92
C GLN A 788 8.07 -26.00 24.71
N GLU A 789 7.32 -25.78 25.75
CA GLU A 789 5.86 -25.76 25.70
C GLU A 789 5.37 -24.50 24.96
N LEU A 790 4.54 -24.71 23.94
CA LEU A 790 3.87 -23.64 23.21
C LEU A 790 2.41 -23.55 23.67
N LEU A 791 2.03 -22.41 24.24
CA LEU A 791 0.69 -22.16 24.74
C LEU A 791 0.03 -20.99 24.00
N VAL A 792 -1.22 -21.17 23.60
CA VAL A 792 -2.09 -20.12 23.10
C VAL A 792 -3.12 -19.80 24.17
N LYS A 793 -3.17 -18.56 24.63
CA LYS A 793 -4.14 -18.06 25.61
C LYS A 793 -5.08 -17.07 24.95
N ILE A 794 -6.39 -17.27 25.11
CA ILE A 794 -7.42 -16.44 24.48
C ILE A 794 -8.33 -15.89 25.56
N LEU A 795 -8.38 -14.59 25.71
CA LEU A 795 -9.32 -13.91 26.58
C LEU A 795 -10.72 -13.89 25.96
N PRO A 796 -11.78 -14.12 26.77
CA PRO A 796 -13.15 -14.03 26.28
C PRO A 796 -13.52 -12.59 25.86
N LEU A 797 -14.10 -12.44 24.68
CA LEU A 797 -14.74 -11.23 24.21
C LEU A 797 -16.19 -11.18 24.74
N GLN A 798 -16.60 -10.08 25.33
CA GLN A 798 -17.99 -9.87 25.74
C GLN A 798 -18.80 -9.13 24.66
N GLN A 799 -20.10 -9.38 24.61
CA GLN A 799 -21.02 -8.86 23.58
C GLN A 799 -21.11 -7.32 23.58
N ASP A 800 -20.96 -6.69 24.74
CA ASP A 800 -21.08 -5.25 24.97
C ASP A 800 -19.72 -4.59 25.25
N ALA A 801 -18.64 -5.19 24.77
CA ALA A 801 -17.31 -4.61 24.91
C ALA A 801 -17.25 -3.20 24.31
N PRO A 802 -16.72 -2.19 25.03
CA PRO A 802 -16.65 -0.82 24.58
C PRO A 802 -15.52 -0.60 23.56
N ILE A 803 -15.55 -1.36 22.47
CA ILE A 803 -14.56 -1.36 21.39
C ILE A 803 -15.23 -1.21 20.03
N TYR A 804 -14.51 -0.67 19.08
CA TYR A 804 -14.85 -0.80 17.67
C TYR A 804 -14.30 -2.11 17.11
N LEU A 805 -15.17 -2.89 16.52
CA LEU A 805 -14.82 -4.07 15.75
C LEU A 805 -15.49 -3.95 14.38
N ALA A 806 -14.75 -4.25 13.31
CA ALA A 806 -15.24 -4.11 11.95
C ALA A 806 -16.53 -4.91 11.71
N THR A 807 -17.40 -4.39 10.86
CA THR A 807 -18.66 -5.07 10.50
C THR A 807 -18.38 -6.49 9.99
N GLY A 808 -19.08 -7.48 10.53
CA GLY A 808 -18.89 -8.89 10.22
C GLY A 808 -17.75 -9.59 10.98
N ALA A 809 -17.02 -8.88 11.84
CA ALA A 809 -16.05 -9.48 12.77
C ALA A 809 -16.65 -9.78 14.14
N TRP A 810 -17.78 -9.17 14.51
CA TRP A 810 -18.50 -9.53 15.73
C TRP A 810 -19.00 -10.98 15.64
N PRO A 811 -18.66 -11.83 16.63
CA PRO A 811 -19.15 -13.20 16.64
C PRO A 811 -20.63 -13.28 17.01
N ASP A 812 -21.26 -14.41 16.66
CA ASP A 812 -22.58 -14.76 17.15
C ASP A 812 -22.47 -15.24 18.60
N PHE A 813 -23.06 -14.50 19.53
CA PHE A 813 -23.12 -14.85 20.94
C PHE A 813 -24.35 -15.74 21.19
N VAL A 814 -24.17 -17.07 21.13
CA VAL A 814 -25.23 -18.05 21.33
C VAL A 814 -25.25 -18.52 22.77
N GLY A 815 -26.26 -18.05 23.55
CA GLY A 815 -26.49 -18.49 24.95
C GLY A 815 -25.64 -17.78 25.99
N ASP A 816 -24.33 -17.63 25.78
CA ASP A 816 -23.40 -16.90 26.65
C ASP A 816 -23.13 -15.51 26.10
N LYS A 817 -22.97 -14.53 27.01
CA LYS A 817 -22.63 -13.15 26.63
C LYS A 817 -21.14 -12.92 26.35
N CYS A 818 -20.36 -13.98 26.32
CA CYS A 818 -18.93 -13.91 26.03
C CYS A 818 -18.45 -15.15 25.26
N VAL A 819 -17.37 -15.00 24.49
CA VAL A 819 -16.75 -16.08 23.72
C VAL A 819 -15.23 -15.97 23.76
N GLY A 820 -14.56 -17.10 24.03
CA GLY A 820 -13.09 -17.22 24.01
C GLY A 820 -12.71 -18.62 23.54
N VAL A 821 -12.47 -18.80 22.24
CA VAL A 821 -12.26 -20.13 21.66
C VAL A 821 -11.16 -20.10 20.60
N LEU A 822 -10.33 -21.15 20.58
CA LEU A 822 -9.43 -21.47 19.48
C LEU A 822 -10.21 -22.32 18.47
N SER A 823 -10.46 -21.75 17.28
CA SER A 823 -11.19 -22.44 16.20
C SER A 823 -10.32 -23.46 15.48
N GLY A 824 -9.01 -23.21 15.38
CA GLY A 824 -8.04 -24.10 14.76
C GLY A 824 -6.70 -23.43 14.52
N ILE A 825 -5.73 -24.22 14.09
CA ILE A 825 -4.43 -23.73 13.63
C ILE A 825 -4.08 -24.46 12.35
N ASP A 826 -3.89 -23.69 11.26
CA ASP A 826 -3.34 -24.20 10.01
C ASP A 826 -1.80 -24.14 10.06
N VAL A 827 -1.16 -25.16 9.49
CA VAL A 827 0.28 -25.16 9.30
C VAL A 827 0.56 -24.90 7.83
N LEU A 828 1.13 -23.72 7.55
CA LEU A 828 1.55 -23.31 6.23
C LEU A 828 3.05 -23.49 6.10
N GLU A 829 3.50 -24.23 5.11
CA GLU A 829 4.91 -24.41 4.84
C GLU A 829 5.31 -23.68 3.57
N MET A 830 6.32 -22.83 3.69
CA MET A 830 6.92 -22.13 2.57
C MET A 830 8.02 -23.01 1.97
N GLN A 831 7.83 -23.38 0.69
CA GLN A 831 8.84 -24.10 -0.09
C GLN A 831 9.58 -23.12 -1.00
N SER A 832 10.88 -23.29 -1.11
CA SER A 832 11.72 -22.44 -1.94
C SER A 832 12.41 -23.27 -3.03
N VAL A 833 12.41 -22.72 -4.24
CA VAL A 833 13.14 -23.29 -5.39
C VAL A 833 14.06 -22.23 -5.94
N GLU A 834 15.32 -22.63 -6.23
CA GLU A 834 16.33 -21.77 -6.85
C GLU A 834 16.51 -22.11 -8.33
N LEU A 835 16.49 -21.06 -9.15
CA LEU A 835 16.78 -21.12 -10.58
C LEU A 835 18.09 -20.38 -10.85
N LYS A 836 18.94 -21.02 -11.67
CA LYS A 836 20.26 -20.48 -12.07
C LYS A 836 20.41 -20.52 -13.59
#